data_87880eee316c1aa325803704427a72c3
#
_entry.id   87880eee316c1aa325803704427a72c3
#
_cell.length_a   1.000
_cell.length_b   1.000
_cell.length_c   1.000
_cell.angle_alpha   90.00
_cell.angle_beta   90.00
_cell.angle_gamma   90.00
#
_symmetry.space_group_name_H-M   'P 1'
#
loop_
_entity.id
_entity.type
_entity.pdbx_description
1 polymer ?
#
loop_
_entity_poly.entity_id
_entity_poly.type
_entity_poly.pdbx_seq_one_letter_code
_entity_poly.pdbx_strand_id
1 'polypeptide(L)'
;MSAVTGSPAARPRSPLRHRLPRQLRANAGRWAAILVLLLAVSATGTGYLSAAASITKTTHTLRADYAVEDGRITTAAELTDEQSRVLSDAGLEMHDNRSRDTPLVIDAAHLADGEDPDATVTLRLHTPRDGFDLEALHEGAMPAADDELALDTTFARAHRLGVGDTVTAAGTSWTISGLVTLPDYTALFKTNSGIVMNTLTFGVGTVTPEGWKRLDGVGGVPTAFTHSFFLDDALSADTTAHVGLDGSALTDGDGTLTAGERHDVETDAAARLVAAGARVTSLIDADDNMGITYGIDDVDHDSVFITWLLIVLVVVVAFIVTVISSATIESESSVIGTLLASGWRRGELLRHYLALPALVGATACLAGNILGRTVLTAPMRSIYYDMYSLPPCTASFSVRALLLTTVLPLVLLIGITALGLVRALRRTPLQFLRHEHRRRGHRAVHLPARLPFRTRFRLRLLLQARAAFATLFAGIVLSSFLLMAGLSFLPIVDNYTEDTIADLPAAYTYALSAPVDPADAGPDPGAGASAERITTTVLRVERRWDAGPMDVQLLGVDPDSPHLGGLDVADGRVVVGAGLLDKTDVRVGDELTLTDRYTGTQYRFTVAGTRGNSTDVRVYLSRAELNGMLGEAPDAFNGYLSDSALELPSEAVASVMTEQDVRTAADQVSASASTIMRMAAVLAILVFVIVVHLLTKTVIDRGARTISLLKVLGYRDDEVSAVYVRTVTLTVMASLLVSPVLVVRFLAWGIARVFIGYDVNFVLAVPPVMVAEEIAIALGAYLLVAALHLLHVRRIPPGEALRVQE
;
A
#
# COMPACT_ATOMS: atom_id res chain seq x y z
N MET A 1 55.13 48.80 34.19
CA MET A 1 54.14 48.63 33.15
C MET A 1 53.59 47.20 33.30
N SER A 2 52.55 47.09 34.09
CA SER A 2 51.88 45.79 34.36
C SER A 2 50.70 45.65 33.40
N ALA A 3 50.77 44.65 32.55
CA ALA A 3 49.68 44.29 31.65
C ALA A 3 48.53 43.61 32.46
N VAL A 4 47.38 44.29 32.54
CA VAL A 4 46.15 43.75 33.10
C VAL A 4 45.54 42.81 32.03
N THR A 5 45.70 41.51 32.23
CA THR A 5 44.97 40.47 31.47
C THR A 5 43.50 40.47 31.91
N GLY A 6 42.67 41.18 31.18
CA GLY A 6 41.21 41.12 31.37
C GLY A 6 40.66 39.76 31.01
N SER A 7 40.16 39.06 32.05
CA SER A 7 39.34 37.85 31.90
C SER A 7 38.15 38.10 30.99
N PRO A 8 37.79 37.24 30.05
CA PRO A 8 36.63 37.47 29.19
C PRO A 8 35.36 37.45 30.03
N ALA A 9 34.73 38.64 30.15
CA ALA A 9 33.48 38.81 30.89
C ALA A 9 32.44 37.80 30.39
N ALA A 10 31.97 36.97 31.30
CA ALA A 10 30.88 36.04 31.04
C ALA A 10 29.69 36.80 30.45
N ARG A 11 29.31 36.51 29.20
CA ARG A 11 28.17 37.14 28.55
C ARG A 11 26.94 37.04 29.45
N PRO A 12 26.27 38.14 29.81
CA PRO A 12 25.12 38.09 30.70
C PRO A 12 24.05 37.16 30.12
N ARG A 13 23.63 36.16 30.88
CA ARG A 13 22.56 35.25 30.47
C ARG A 13 21.32 36.06 30.16
N SER A 14 20.84 36.02 28.92
CA SER A 14 19.68 36.75 28.45
C SER A 14 18.48 36.55 29.39
N PRO A 15 17.89 37.57 29.99
CA PRO A 15 16.76 37.47 30.91
C PRO A 15 15.52 36.83 30.28
N LEU A 16 15.45 36.77 28.94
CA LEU A 16 14.39 36.10 28.17
C LEU A 16 14.36 34.58 28.39
N ARG A 17 15.49 33.93 28.75
CA ARG A 17 15.51 32.49 28.99
C ARG A 17 14.61 32.03 30.13
N HIS A 18 14.45 32.86 31.15
CA HIS A 18 13.58 32.61 32.31
C HIS A 18 12.08 32.67 31.97
N ARG A 19 11.70 33.22 30.79
CA ARG A 19 10.32 33.25 30.32
C ARG A 19 9.87 31.94 29.67
N LEU A 20 10.79 31.15 29.10
CA LEU A 20 10.46 29.88 28.40
C LEU A 20 9.66 28.90 29.26
N PRO A 21 10.05 28.58 30.54
CA PRO A 21 9.26 27.66 31.36
C PRO A 21 7.87 28.23 31.69
N ARG A 22 7.75 29.53 31.84
CA ARG A 22 6.46 30.21 32.14
C ARG A 22 5.55 30.16 30.90
N GLN A 23 6.08 30.41 29.70
CA GLN A 23 5.34 30.31 28.44
C GLN A 23 4.89 28.86 28.17
N LEU A 24 5.75 27.86 28.46
CA LEU A 24 5.40 26.47 28.35
C LEU A 24 4.21 26.13 29.28
N ARG A 25 4.27 26.52 30.56
CA ARG A 25 3.19 26.28 31.53
C ARG A 25 1.89 27.02 31.17
N ALA A 26 1.98 28.29 30.75
CA ALA A 26 0.82 29.10 30.36
C ALA A 26 0.07 28.52 29.13
N ASN A 27 0.78 27.85 28.23
CA ASN A 27 0.24 27.25 27.01
C ASN A 27 0.47 25.74 26.97
N ALA A 28 0.52 25.06 28.11
CA ALA A 28 0.89 23.64 28.23
C ALA A 28 0.04 22.75 27.33
N GLY A 29 -1.28 22.92 27.30
CA GLY A 29 -2.18 22.11 26.45
C GLY A 29 -1.90 22.26 24.95
N ARG A 30 -1.51 23.45 24.49
CA ARG A 30 -1.14 23.68 23.10
C ARG A 30 0.17 22.97 22.72
N TRP A 31 1.18 23.09 23.59
CA TRP A 31 2.48 22.47 23.36
C TRP A 31 2.43 20.94 23.51
N ALA A 32 1.62 20.45 24.46
CA ALA A 32 1.35 19.02 24.61
C ALA A 32 0.68 18.44 23.35
N ALA A 33 -0.30 19.13 22.79
CA ALA A 33 -0.96 18.70 21.56
C ALA A 33 0.00 18.62 20.37
N ILE A 34 0.89 19.61 20.19
CA ILE A 34 1.93 19.58 19.15
C ILE A 34 2.93 18.45 19.40
N LEU A 35 3.35 18.26 20.66
CA LEU A 35 4.28 17.21 21.02
C LEU A 35 3.69 15.82 20.71
N VAL A 36 2.46 15.55 21.14
CA VAL A 36 1.78 14.28 20.89
C VAL A 36 1.59 14.05 19.39
N LEU A 37 1.16 15.08 18.66
CA LEU A 37 0.98 14.99 17.21
C LEU A 37 2.29 14.64 16.48
N LEU A 38 3.36 15.39 16.72
CA LEU A 38 4.66 15.15 16.10
C LEU A 38 5.28 13.82 16.51
N LEU A 39 5.13 13.45 17.79
CA LEU A 39 5.60 12.17 18.31
C LEU A 39 4.87 11.02 17.60
N ALA A 40 3.54 11.07 17.50
CA ALA A 40 2.74 10.05 16.86
C ALA A 40 3.11 9.90 15.37
N VAL A 41 3.18 11.03 14.63
CA VAL A 41 3.57 11.04 13.21
C VAL A 41 4.97 10.46 13.01
N SER A 42 5.94 10.91 13.83
CA SER A 42 7.32 10.40 13.73
C SER A 42 7.42 8.94 14.12
N ALA A 43 6.69 8.50 15.15
CA ALA A 43 6.74 7.11 15.61
C ALA A 43 6.16 6.15 14.56
N THR A 44 4.95 6.43 14.08
CA THR A 44 4.28 5.57 13.08
C THR A 44 5.07 5.55 11.76
N GLY A 45 5.46 6.72 11.25
CA GLY A 45 6.24 6.79 10.02
C GLY A 45 7.62 6.12 10.12
N THR A 46 8.32 6.26 11.26
CA THR A 46 9.61 5.58 11.47
C THR A 46 9.42 4.07 11.60
N GLY A 47 8.39 3.62 12.33
CA GLY A 47 8.10 2.19 12.49
C GLY A 47 7.91 1.52 11.15
N TYR A 48 7.02 2.08 10.32
CA TYR A 48 6.73 1.55 8.99
C TYR A 48 7.95 1.60 8.05
N LEU A 49 8.54 2.79 7.84
CA LEU A 49 9.66 2.95 6.91
C LEU A 49 10.92 2.17 7.33
N SER A 50 11.09 1.88 8.64
CA SER A 50 12.18 1.01 9.09
C SER A 50 11.87 -0.47 8.86
N ALA A 51 10.60 -0.89 9.00
CA ALA A 51 10.16 -2.23 8.67
C ALA A 51 10.34 -2.50 7.16
N ALA A 52 9.76 -1.65 6.32
CA ALA A 52 9.90 -1.73 4.87
C ALA A 52 11.37 -1.77 4.43
N ALA A 53 12.21 -0.84 4.93
CA ALA A 53 13.63 -0.81 4.57
C ALA A 53 14.40 -2.07 5.04
N SER A 54 13.96 -2.73 6.11
CA SER A 54 14.57 -3.99 6.55
C SER A 54 14.19 -5.14 5.64
N ILE A 55 12.93 -5.21 5.21
CA ILE A 55 12.44 -6.20 4.26
C ILE A 55 13.10 -5.98 2.89
N THR A 56 12.96 -4.79 2.30
CA THR A 56 13.56 -4.45 0.99
C THR A 56 15.08 -4.74 0.96
N LYS A 57 15.79 -4.49 2.06
CA LYS A 57 17.22 -4.85 2.11
C LYS A 57 17.43 -6.36 1.98
N THR A 58 16.64 -7.17 2.71
CA THR A 58 16.76 -8.64 2.68
C THR A 58 16.32 -9.19 1.31
N THR A 59 15.26 -8.65 0.72
CA THR A 59 14.78 -9.07 -0.59
C THR A 59 15.73 -8.70 -1.72
N HIS A 60 16.41 -7.55 -1.64
CA HIS A 60 17.45 -7.19 -2.62
C HIS A 60 18.71 -8.06 -2.53
N THR A 61 18.98 -8.68 -1.38
CA THR A 61 20.09 -9.63 -1.26
C THR A 61 19.66 -11.07 -1.42
N LEU A 62 18.37 -11.32 -1.65
CA LEU A 62 17.75 -12.65 -1.74
C LEU A 62 18.48 -13.53 -2.77
N ARG A 63 18.67 -13.03 -3.99
CA ARG A 63 19.38 -13.76 -5.06
C ARG A 63 20.79 -14.16 -4.65
N ALA A 64 21.55 -13.26 -4.01
CA ALA A 64 22.92 -13.52 -3.62
C ALA A 64 23.04 -14.40 -2.37
N ASP A 65 22.16 -14.18 -1.36
CA ASP A 65 22.24 -14.87 -0.07
C ASP A 65 21.68 -16.30 -0.13
N TYR A 66 20.70 -16.54 -1.02
CA TYR A 66 20.00 -17.82 -1.16
C TYR A 66 20.10 -18.44 -2.55
N ALA A 67 20.97 -17.91 -3.40
CA ALA A 67 21.21 -18.43 -4.77
C ALA A 67 19.89 -18.62 -5.54
N VAL A 68 19.04 -17.56 -5.58
CA VAL A 68 17.74 -17.64 -6.27
C VAL A 68 17.97 -17.74 -7.76
N GLU A 69 17.26 -18.67 -8.39
CA GLU A 69 17.29 -18.94 -9.83
C GLU A 69 17.13 -17.67 -10.69
N ASP A 70 17.74 -17.63 -11.87
CA ASP A 70 17.45 -16.60 -12.87
C ASP A 70 16.19 -16.91 -13.67
N GLY A 71 15.80 -18.17 -13.71
CA GLY A 71 14.54 -18.66 -14.30
C GLY A 71 14.41 -20.16 -14.20
N ARG A 72 13.28 -20.68 -14.70
CA ARG A 72 12.98 -22.10 -14.69
C ARG A 72 12.32 -22.57 -15.98
N ILE A 73 12.69 -23.80 -16.39
CA ILE A 73 12.08 -24.50 -17.52
C ILE A 73 11.37 -25.75 -16.97
N THR A 74 10.10 -25.92 -17.29
CA THR A 74 9.34 -27.15 -16.97
C THR A 74 9.14 -27.95 -18.22
N THR A 75 9.39 -29.26 -18.13
CA THR A 75 9.27 -30.21 -19.24
C THR A 75 8.29 -31.32 -18.90
N ALA A 76 7.71 -31.94 -19.90
CA ALA A 76 6.76 -33.07 -19.75
C ALA A 76 7.44 -34.37 -19.28
N ALA A 77 8.77 -34.44 -19.38
CA ALA A 77 9.59 -35.58 -18.98
C ALA A 77 10.97 -35.12 -18.53
N GLU A 78 11.71 -35.97 -17.83
CA GLU A 78 13.09 -35.73 -17.43
C GLU A 78 13.99 -35.45 -18.64
N LEU A 79 14.87 -34.43 -18.55
CA LEU A 79 15.80 -34.09 -19.62
C LEU A 79 16.83 -35.21 -19.84
N THR A 80 17.12 -35.49 -21.09
CA THR A 80 18.22 -36.38 -21.46
C THR A 80 19.57 -35.68 -21.36
N ASP A 81 20.68 -36.42 -21.24
CA ASP A 81 22.04 -35.88 -21.24
C ASP A 81 22.35 -34.99 -22.47
N GLU A 82 21.70 -35.25 -23.63
CA GLU A 82 21.85 -34.46 -24.85
C GLU A 82 21.10 -33.14 -24.73
N GLN A 83 19.86 -33.15 -24.21
CA GLN A 83 19.05 -31.96 -23.96
C GLN A 83 19.68 -31.06 -22.90
N SER A 84 20.20 -31.62 -21.80
CA SER A 84 20.94 -30.87 -20.80
C SER A 84 22.20 -30.19 -21.37
N ARG A 85 22.92 -30.88 -22.26
CA ARG A 85 24.07 -30.28 -22.96
C ARG A 85 23.67 -29.13 -23.89
N VAL A 86 22.55 -29.23 -24.60
CA VAL A 86 22.02 -28.16 -25.44
C VAL A 86 21.78 -26.89 -24.65
N LEU A 87 21.23 -26.99 -23.42
CA LEU A 87 20.99 -25.84 -22.52
C LEU A 87 22.31 -25.28 -21.97
N SER A 88 23.25 -26.15 -21.60
CA SER A 88 24.58 -25.70 -21.15
C SER A 88 25.37 -25.00 -22.26
N ASP A 89 25.27 -25.49 -23.51
CA ASP A 89 25.89 -24.85 -24.67
C ASP A 89 25.21 -23.51 -25.03
N ALA A 90 23.95 -23.34 -24.61
CA ALA A 90 23.25 -22.04 -24.72
C ALA A 90 23.58 -21.06 -23.57
N GLY A 91 24.44 -21.45 -22.62
CA GLY A 91 24.87 -20.60 -21.51
C GLY A 91 23.99 -20.67 -20.27
N LEU A 92 23.22 -21.75 -20.09
CA LEU A 92 22.40 -21.98 -18.92
C LEU A 92 23.03 -23.04 -18.01
N GLU A 93 23.33 -22.70 -16.77
CA GLU A 93 23.71 -23.67 -15.71
C GLU A 93 22.45 -24.22 -15.09
N MET A 94 22.19 -25.52 -15.32
CA MET A 94 20.91 -26.18 -14.98
C MET A 94 20.99 -26.90 -13.63
N HIS A 95 19.92 -26.78 -12.86
CA HIS A 95 19.71 -27.48 -11.59
C HIS A 95 18.34 -28.18 -11.58
N ASP A 96 18.31 -29.44 -11.10
CA ASP A 96 17.07 -30.21 -11.00
C ASP A 96 16.20 -29.68 -9.84
N ASN A 97 15.03 -29.14 -10.15
CA ASN A 97 14.06 -28.64 -9.18
C ASN A 97 12.76 -29.47 -9.25
N ARG A 98 12.84 -30.71 -8.83
CA ARG A 98 11.70 -31.63 -8.89
C ARG A 98 10.71 -31.36 -7.79
N SER A 99 9.42 -31.37 -8.12
CA SER A 99 8.34 -31.18 -7.15
C SER A 99 7.20 -32.18 -7.38
N ARG A 100 6.41 -32.43 -6.32
CA ARG A 100 5.17 -33.19 -6.33
C ARG A 100 4.08 -32.49 -5.57
N ASP A 101 2.96 -32.24 -6.21
CA ASP A 101 1.77 -31.73 -5.54
C ASP A 101 1.03 -32.88 -4.86
N THR A 102 0.96 -32.84 -3.54
CA THR A 102 0.34 -33.88 -2.73
C THR A 102 -0.89 -33.34 -2.00
N PRO A 103 -1.97 -34.13 -1.93
CA PRO A 103 -3.11 -33.79 -1.07
C PRO A 103 -2.66 -33.86 0.39
N LEU A 104 -2.89 -32.78 1.11
CA LEU A 104 -2.58 -32.65 2.54
C LEU A 104 -3.87 -32.75 3.36
N VAL A 105 -3.84 -33.57 4.39
CA VAL A 105 -4.91 -33.63 5.40
C VAL A 105 -4.41 -32.94 6.67
N ILE A 106 -5.13 -31.92 7.09
CA ILE A 106 -4.85 -31.17 8.31
C ILE A 106 -5.85 -31.58 9.37
N ASP A 107 -5.37 -31.88 10.55
CA ASP A 107 -6.25 -32.23 11.69
C ASP A 107 -7.15 -31.05 12.07
N ALA A 108 -8.40 -31.34 12.46
CA ALA A 108 -9.39 -30.33 12.82
C ALA A 108 -8.93 -29.35 13.90
N ALA A 109 -7.95 -29.72 14.72
CA ALA A 109 -7.36 -28.86 15.74
C ALA A 109 -6.50 -27.72 15.15
N HIS A 110 -6.04 -27.85 13.92
CA HIS A 110 -5.15 -26.95 13.22
C HIS A 110 -5.85 -26.16 12.09
N LEU A 111 -7.14 -26.40 11.87
CA LEU A 111 -7.92 -25.62 10.91
C LEU A 111 -8.08 -24.17 11.35
N ALA A 112 -8.00 -23.25 10.43
CA ALA A 112 -8.28 -21.83 10.68
C ALA A 112 -9.79 -21.61 10.96
N ASP A 113 -10.12 -20.51 11.64
CA ASP A 113 -11.51 -20.16 11.95
C ASP A 113 -12.29 -19.89 10.64
N GLY A 114 -13.31 -20.72 10.35
CA GLY A 114 -14.12 -20.60 9.13
C GLY A 114 -13.61 -21.42 7.93
N GLU A 115 -12.55 -22.18 8.10
CA GLU A 115 -12.04 -23.09 7.08
C GLU A 115 -12.96 -24.31 6.92
N ASP A 116 -13.19 -24.71 5.65
CA ASP A 116 -13.99 -25.89 5.35
C ASP A 116 -13.15 -27.15 5.63
N PRO A 117 -13.58 -28.05 6.54
CA PRO A 117 -12.84 -29.28 6.82
C PRO A 117 -12.67 -30.22 5.62
N ASP A 118 -13.49 -30.05 4.60
CA ASP A 118 -13.47 -30.83 3.37
C ASP A 118 -12.70 -30.12 2.24
N ALA A 119 -12.11 -28.91 2.50
CA ALA A 119 -11.30 -28.20 1.54
C ALA A 119 -10.05 -29.02 1.15
N THR A 120 -9.78 -29.12 -0.15
CA THR A 120 -8.58 -29.79 -0.66
C THR A 120 -7.37 -28.89 -0.50
N VAL A 121 -6.50 -29.21 0.46
CA VAL A 121 -5.22 -28.52 0.66
C VAL A 121 -4.14 -29.23 -0.16
N THR A 122 -3.35 -28.48 -0.91
CA THR A 122 -2.24 -28.98 -1.71
C THR A 122 -0.91 -28.62 -1.05
N LEU A 123 -0.07 -29.61 -0.79
CA LEU A 123 1.31 -29.40 -0.37
C LEU A 123 2.26 -29.78 -1.51
N ARG A 124 3.03 -28.82 -2.00
CA ARG A 124 4.09 -29.05 -2.98
C ARG A 124 5.37 -29.44 -2.25
N LEU A 125 5.78 -30.68 -2.40
CA LEU A 125 7.01 -31.20 -1.83
C LEU A 125 8.14 -31.13 -2.86
N HIS A 126 9.29 -30.60 -2.44
CA HIS A 126 10.52 -30.51 -3.21
C HIS A 126 11.56 -31.53 -2.74
N THR A 127 12.42 -31.96 -3.66
CA THR A 127 13.68 -32.60 -3.32
C THR A 127 14.61 -31.59 -2.67
N PRO A 128 15.62 -32.03 -1.90
CA PRO A 128 16.65 -31.12 -1.39
C PRO A 128 17.32 -30.36 -2.53
N ARG A 129 17.53 -29.09 -2.32
CA ARG A 129 18.17 -28.17 -3.26
C ARG A 129 19.63 -27.95 -2.83
N ASP A 130 20.55 -27.98 -3.78
CA ASP A 130 21.98 -27.76 -3.51
C ASP A 130 22.52 -26.75 -4.52
N GLY A 131 22.98 -25.61 -4.01
CA GLY A 131 23.57 -24.57 -4.81
C GLY A 131 22.57 -23.61 -5.49
N PHE A 132 21.27 -23.84 -5.36
CA PHE A 132 20.22 -22.97 -5.91
C PHE A 132 18.99 -22.94 -5.00
N ASP A 133 18.25 -21.85 -5.01
CA ASP A 133 17.01 -21.63 -4.24
C ASP A 133 17.08 -22.17 -2.81
N LEU A 134 18.15 -21.83 -2.09
CA LEU A 134 18.46 -22.37 -0.77
C LEU A 134 17.39 -21.95 0.25
N GLU A 135 16.90 -22.89 1.03
CA GLU A 135 15.88 -22.64 2.05
C GLU A 135 16.41 -21.79 3.19
N ALA A 136 15.64 -20.77 3.57
CA ALA A 136 15.92 -19.95 4.74
C ALA A 136 15.24 -20.54 5.98
N LEU A 137 16.01 -21.10 6.92
CA LEU A 137 15.50 -21.69 8.15
C LEU A 137 15.06 -20.59 9.14
N HIS A 138 13.82 -20.68 9.65
CA HIS A 138 13.27 -19.81 10.69
C HIS A 138 13.32 -20.46 12.07
N GLU A 139 12.89 -21.73 12.15
CA GLU A 139 12.77 -22.47 13.41
C GLU A 139 13.03 -23.96 13.19
N GLY A 140 13.56 -24.66 14.20
CA GLY A 140 13.83 -26.09 14.11
C GLY A 140 15.14 -26.44 13.36
N ALA A 141 15.09 -27.46 12.51
CA ALA A 141 16.21 -27.93 11.72
C ALA A 141 15.73 -28.44 10.36
N MET A 142 16.64 -28.47 9.35
CA MET A 142 16.35 -29.12 8.08
C MET A 142 16.11 -30.62 8.27
N PRO A 143 15.26 -31.25 7.44
CA PRO A 143 14.95 -32.70 7.55
C PRO A 143 16.22 -33.56 7.48
N ALA A 144 16.33 -34.51 8.40
CA ALA A 144 17.42 -35.46 8.45
C ALA A 144 16.94 -36.91 8.35
N ALA A 145 15.72 -37.21 8.76
CA ALA A 145 15.08 -38.53 8.66
C ALA A 145 14.11 -38.60 7.45
N ASP A 146 13.75 -39.80 7.07
CA ASP A 146 12.87 -40.06 5.90
C ASP A 146 11.37 -39.72 6.15
N ASP A 147 10.99 -39.46 7.41
CA ASP A 147 9.66 -39.06 7.85
C ASP A 147 9.62 -37.58 8.28
N GLU A 148 10.69 -36.84 8.05
CA GLU A 148 10.78 -35.42 8.40
C GLU A 148 10.48 -34.51 7.19
N LEU A 149 9.89 -33.37 7.51
CA LEU A 149 9.47 -32.34 6.55
C LEU A 149 9.88 -30.95 7.07
N ALA A 150 10.56 -30.14 6.25
CA ALA A 150 10.64 -28.72 6.44
C ALA A 150 9.45 -28.06 5.71
N LEU A 151 8.61 -27.34 6.48
CA LEU A 151 7.38 -26.75 6.00
C LEU A 151 7.50 -25.25 5.87
N ASP A 152 6.85 -24.65 4.86
CA ASP A 152 6.79 -23.21 4.70
C ASP A 152 6.22 -22.53 5.95
N THR A 153 6.89 -21.44 6.38
CA THR A 153 6.57 -20.76 7.65
C THR A 153 5.22 -20.02 7.59
N THR A 154 4.81 -19.49 6.42
CA THR A 154 3.55 -18.76 6.27
C THR A 154 2.37 -19.71 6.24
N PHE A 155 2.49 -20.80 5.49
CA PHE A 155 1.52 -21.89 5.48
C PHE A 155 1.36 -22.52 6.86
N ALA A 156 2.47 -22.83 7.54
CA ALA A 156 2.45 -23.41 8.90
C ALA A 156 1.74 -22.49 9.89
N ARG A 157 1.98 -21.17 9.81
CA ARG A 157 1.34 -20.18 10.67
C ARG A 157 -0.16 -20.09 10.40
N ALA A 158 -0.58 -20.10 9.12
CA ALA A 158 -1.99 -20.07 8.73
C ALA A 158 -2.78 -21.23 9.35
N HIS A 159 -2.18 -22.42 9.39
CA HIS A 159 -2.75 -23.64 9.96
C HIS A 159 -2.35 -23.91 11.42
N ARG A 160 -1.71 -22.97 12.11
CA ARG A 160 -1.26 -23.14 13.51
C ARG A 160 -0.39 -24.38 13.73
N LEU A 161 0.40 -24.75 12.73
CA LEU A 161 1.36 -25.84 12.77
C LEU A 161 2.72 -25.35 13.26
N GLY A 162 3.44 -26.19 14.01
CA GLY A 162 4.76 -25.88 14.55
C GLY A 162 5.73 -27.05 14.45
N VAL A 163 6.99 -26.82 14.81
CA VAL A 163 8.02 -27.87 14.86
C VAL A 163 7.62 -28.96 15.85
N GLY A 164 7.64 -30.21 15.40
CA GLY A 164 7.22 -31.40 16.15
C GLY A 164 5.79 -31.86 15.89
N ASP A 165 4.95 -31.03 15.22
CA ASP A 165 3.62 -31.46 14.80
C ASP A 165 3.71 -32.44 13.63
N THR A 166 2.65 -33.24 13.43
CA THR A 166 2.57 -34.23 12.34
C THR A 166 1.46 -33.87 11.38
N VAL A 167 1.73 -34.04 10.11
CA VAL A 167 0.77 -33.85 9.01
C VAL A 167 0.69 -35.09 8.13
N THR A 168 -0.43 -35.31 7.46
CA THR A 168 -0.57 -36.43 6.53
C THR A 168 -0.62 -35.92 5.09
N ALA A 169 0.45 -36.16 4.32
CA ALA A 169 0.52 -35.78 2.92
C ALA A 169 0.64 -37.07 2.06
N ALA A 170 -0.15 -37.14 0.99
CA ALA A 170 -0.22 -38.35 0.12
C ALA A 170 -0.48 -39.67 0.88
N GLY A 171 -1.27 -39.61 1.97
CA GLY A 171 -1.54 -40.79 2.83
C GLY A 171 -0.35 -41.19 3.71
N THR A 172 0.76 -40.46 3.74
CA THR A 172 1.96 -40.72 4.52
C THR A 172 2.06 -39.65 5.62
N SER A 173 2.39 -40.11 6.83
CA SER A 173 2.61 -39.18 7.99
C SER A 173 4.02 -38.60 7.94
N TRP A 174 4.11 -37.29 8.19
CA TRP A 174 5.34 -36.50 8.21
C TRP A 174 5.42 -35.71 9.50
N THR A 175 6.60 -35.64 10.10
CA THR A 175 6.89 -34.80 11.26
C THR A 175 7.56 -33.52 10.80
N ILE A 176 7.02 -32.37 11.21
CA ILE A 176 7.61 -31.07 10.89
C ILE A 176 8.90 -30.89 11.70
N SER A 177 10.05 -30.96 11.05
CA SER A 177 11.37 -30.80 11.67
C SER A 177 11.82 -29.35 11.72
N GLY A 178 11.37 -28.54 10.77
CA GLY A 178 11.69 -27.12 10.69
C GLY A 178 10.65 -26.29 9.93
N LEU A 179 10.68 -25.00 10.20
CA LEU A 179 9.91 -24.00 9.45
C LEU A 179 10.87 -23.19 8.58
N VAL A 180 10.60 -23.14 7.29
CA VAL A 180 11.47 -22.56 6.27
C VAL A 180 10.76 -21.55 5.39
N THR A 181 11.51 -20.72 4.70
CA THR A 181 11.08 -20.00 3.49
C THR A 181 11.81 -20.59 2.31
N LEU A 182 11.08 -20.95 1.26
CA LEU A 182 11.64 -21.24 -0.05
C LEU A 182 11.67 -19.92 -0.83
N PRO A 183 12.84 -19.46 -1.29
CA PRO A 183 12.98 -18.11 -1.85
C PRO A 183 12.27 -17.90 -3.18
N ASP A 184 12.00 -18.96 -3.92
CA ASP A 184 11.18 -18.99 -5.14
C ASP A 184 9.67 -19.07 -4.86
N TYR A 185 9.26 -19.12 -3.57
CA TYR A 185 7.89 -19.08 -3.06
C TYR A 185 7.72 -18.04 -1.94
N THR A 186 8.31 -16.87 -2.07
CA THR A 186 8.04 -15.77 -1.12
C THR A 186 6.56 -15.40 -1.06
N ALA A 187 5.84 -15.59 -2.15
CA ALA A 187 4.39 -15.58 -2.24
C ALA A 187 3.88 -16.96 -2.71
N LEU A 188 2.94 -17.53 -1.96
CA LEU A 188 2.47 -18.91 -2.19
C LEU A 188 1.44 -18.98 -3.31
N PHE A 189 1.90 -18.82 -4.55
CA PHE A 189 1.10 -19.10 -5.75
C PHE A 189 1.28 -20.53 -6.19
N LYS A 190 0.17 -21.25 -6.42
CA LYS A 190 0.22 -22.62 -6.94
C LYS A 190 0.71 -22.65 -8.39
N THR A 191 0.31 -21.66 -9.18
CA THR A 191 0.72 -21.47 -10.57
C THR A 191 1.04 -20.00 -10.82
N ASN A 192 1.96 -19.74 -11.76
CA ASN A 192 2.33 -18.35 -12.11
C ASN A 192 1.23 -17.57 -12.85
N SER A 193 0.19 -18.25 -13.31
CA SER A 193 -1.03 -17.64 -13.87
C SER A 193 -2.15 -17.45 -12.83
N GLY A 194 -1.90 -17.80 -11.57
CA GLY A 194 -2.85 -17.66 -10.47
C GLY A 194 -3.09 -16.19 -10.15
N ILE A 195 -4.37 -15.76 -10.17
CA ILE A 195 -4.74 -14.38 -9.83
C ILE A 195 -4.80 -14.19 -8.31
N VAL A 196 -4.94 -15.28 -7.55
CA VAL A 196 -5.17 -15.26 -6.11
C VAL A 196 -4.13 -16.10 -5.40
N MET A 197 -3.40 -15.47 -4.48
CA MET A 197 -2.57 -16.18 -3.50
C MET A 197 -3.47 -16.72 -2.38
N ASN A 198 -3.36 -18.02 -2.07
CA ASN A 198 -4.16 -18.63 -1.02
C ASN A 198 -3.30 -19.54 -0.13
N THR A 199 -2.82 -19.01 0.98
CA THR A 199 -2.00 -19.71 1.96
C THR A 199 -2.77 -20.75 2.78
N LEU A 200 -4.10 -20.82 2.67
CA LEU A 200 -4.92 -21.85 3.32
C LEU A 200 -5.03 -23.11 2.47
N THR A 201 -4.94 -22.98 1.14
CA THR A 201 -5.15 -24.13 0.24
C THR A 201 -3.89 -24.63 -0.45
N PHE A 202 -2.79 -23.85 -0.40
CA PHE A 202 -1.52 -24.20 -1.01
C PHE A 202 -0.33 -23.90 -0.10
N GLY A 203 0.53 -24.89 0.09
CA GLY A 203 1.79 -24.80 0.82
C GLY A 203 2.94 -25.46 0.10
N VAL A 204 4.15 -25.18 0.52
CA VAL A 204 5.38 -25.77 -0.02
C VAL A 204 6.24 -26.34 1.12
N GLY A 205 7.08 -27.31 0.80
CA GLY A 205 8.00 -27.88 1.76
C GLY A 205 9.08 -28.73 1.11
N THR A 206 10.10 -29.05 1.88
CA THR A 206 11.26 -29.83 1.43
C THR A 206 11.40 -31.10 2.27
N VAL A 207 11.68 -32.22 1.61
CA VAL A 207 11.91 -33.54 2.27
C VAL A 207 13.30 -34.06 1.94
N THR A 208 13.79 -35.08 2.69
CA THR A 208 15.05 -35.75 2.35
C THR A 208 14.93 -36.58 1.06
N PRO A 209 16.05 -36.95 0.40
CA PRO A 209 16.01 -37.87 -0.74
C PRO A 209 15.36 -39.21 -0.42
N GLU A 210 15.51 -39.72 0.80
CA GLU A 210 14.86 -40.92 1.31
C GLU A 210 13.36 -40.69 1.52
N GLY A 211 12.98 -39.54 2.08
CA GLY A 211 11.58 -39.09 2.20
C GLY A 211 10.90 -38.99 0.84
N TRP A 212 11.61 -38.43 -0.15
CA TRP A 212 11.08 -38.36 -1.54
C TRP A 212 10.70 -39.72 -2.08
N LYS A 213 11.50 -40.78 -1.84
CA LYS A 213 11.19 -42.15 -2.27
C LYS A 213 9.93 -42.73 -1.63
N ARG A 214 9.50 -42.24 -0.47
CA ARG A 214 8.23 -42.64 0.17
C ARG A 214 7.01 -42.23 -0.65
N LEU A 215 7.17 -41.21 -1.49
CA LEU A 215 6.12 -40.74 -2.41
C LEU A 215 6.09 -41.59 -3.69
N ASP A 216 7.09 -42.43 -3.98
CA ASP A 216 7.11 -43.32 -5.12
C ASP A 216 6.07 -44.41 -4.92
N GLY A 217 5.20 -44.61 -5.93
CA GLY A 217 4.13 -45.61 -5.88
C GLY A 217 2.84 -45.15 -5.22
N VAL A 218 2.76 -43.94 -4.72
CA VAL A 218 1.49 -43.32 -4.33
C VAL A 218 0.77 -42.90 -5.60
N GLY A 219 -0.31 -43.59 -5.93
CA GLY A 219 -1.08 -43.35 -7.18
C GLY A 219 -1.67 -41.95 -7.22
N GLY A 220 -1.58 -41.26 -8.34
CA GLY A 220 -2.17 -39.96 -8.56
C GLY A 220 -1.32 -38.76 -8.09
N VAL A 221 -0.04 -38.96 -7.78
CA VAL A 221 0.91 -37.89 -7.44
C VAL A 221 1.91 -37.73 -8.60
N PRO A 222 1.65 -36.84 -9.57
CA PRO A 222 2.55 -36.61 -10.69
C PRO A 222 3.81 -35.89 -10.23
N THR A 223 4.96 -36.21 -10.85
CA THR A 223 6.21 -35.45 -10.68
C THR A 223 6.27 -34.37 -11.74
N ALA A 224 6.46 -33.13 -11.33
CA ALA A 224 6.80 -32.04 -12.23
C ALA A 224 8.32 -32.01 -12.44
N PHE A 225 8.75 -32.08 -13.71
CA PHE A 225 10.15 -31.97 -14.10
C PHE A 225 10.49 -30.50 -14.38
N THR A 226 10.79 -29.77 -13.29
CA THR A 226 11.21 -28.40 -13.37
C THR A 226 12.73 -28.33 -13.22
N HIS A 227 13.36 -27.49 -14.00
CA HIS A 227 14.78 -27.27 -14.01
C HIS A 227 15.02 -25.76 -13.81
N SER A 228 15.56 -25.40 -12.67
CA SER A 228 16.01 -24.03 -12.38
C SER A 228 17.33 -23.78 -13.11
N PHE A 229 17.59 -22.57 -13.53
CA PHE A 229 18.84 -22.24 -14.20
C PHE A 229 19.41 -20.91 -13.72
N PHE A 230 20.74 -20.80 -13.87
CA PHE A 230 21.46 -19.55 -13.83
C PHE A 230 21.98 -19.22 -15.21
N LEU A 231 22.03 -17.94 -15.56
CA LEU A 231 22.69 -17.45 -16.76
C LEU A 231 24.18 -17.33 -16.51
N ASP A 232 25.01 -17.89 -17.40
CA ASP A 232 26.47 -17.81 -17.28
C ASP A 232 26.93 -16.34 -17.42
N ASP A 233 27.75 -15.88 -16.46
CA ASP A 233 28.36 -14.56 -16.48
C ASP A 233 29.16 -14.29 -17.79
N ALA A 234 29.65 -15.35 -18.46
CA ALA A 234 30.35 -15.22 -19.72
C ALA A 234 29.45 -14.71 -20.86
N LEU A 235 28.12 -14.86 -20.78
CA LEU A 235 27.16 -14.35 -21.75
C LEU A 235 27.24 -12.83 -21.92
N SER A 236 27.53 -12.13 -20.84
CA SER A 236 27.67 -10.67 -20.87
C SER A 236 28.99 -10.17 -21.46
N ALA A 237 30.03 -11.01 -21.48
CA ALA A 237 31.38 -10.62 -21.80
C ALA A 237 31.80 -10.85 -23.28
N ASP A 238 31.06 -11.70 -24.03
CA ASP A 238 31.44 -12.08 -25.41
C ASP A 238 30.26 -12.06 -26.40
N THR A 239 30.23 -11.02 -27.23
CA THR A 239 29.20 -10.85 -28.29
C THR A 239 29.25 -11.92 -29.40
N THR A 240 30.35 -12.64 -29.52
CA THR A 240 30.57 -13.61 -30.62
C THR A 240 30.24 -15.04 -30.19
N ALA A 241 30.13 -15.32 -28.89
CA ALA A 241 29.98 -16.64 -28.36
C ALA A 241 28.52 -17.13 -28.40
N HIS A 242 27.53 -16.25 -28.32
CA HIS A 242 26.13 -16.60 -28.23
C HIS A 242 25.34 -15.96 -29.38
N VAL A 243 25.10 -16.78 -30.39
CA VAL A 243 24.30 -16.42 -31.57
C VAL A 243 23.01 -17.24 -31.54
N GLY A 244 21.88 -16.55 -31.65
CA GLY A 244 20.57 -17.17 -31.72
C GLY A 244 20.41 -18.14 -32.90
N LEU A 245 19.41 -18.98 -32.84
CA LEU A 245 19.06 -19.90 -33.92
C LEU A 245 18.81 -19.19 -35.26
N ASP A 246 18.38 -17.94 -35.21
CA ASP A 246 18.16 -17.08 -36.37
C ASP A 246 19.46 -16.38 -36.88
N GLY A 247 20.57 -16.56 -36.19
CA GLY A 247 21.87 -15.95 -36.53
C GLY A 247 22.05 -14.51 -35.98
N SER A 248 21.14 -14.00 -35.18
CA SER A 248 21.29 -12.71 -34.45
C SER A 248 22.22 -12.84 -33.25
N ALA A 249 22.86 -11.74 -32.85
CA ALA A 249 23.58 -11.69 -31.59
C ALA A 249 22.54 -11.53 -30.45
N LEU A 250 22.61 -12.39 -29.43
CA LEU A 250 21.70 -12.37 -28.29
C LEU A 250 22.11 -11.36 -27.21
N THR A 251 23.39 -10.96 -27.20
CA THR A 251 23.92 -10.00 -26.23
C THR A 251 24.79 -8.96 -26.93
N ASP A 252 24.92 -7.76 -26.35
CA ASP A 252 25.77 -6.68 -26.90
C ASP A 252 27.22 -6.67 -26.36
N GLY A 253 27.50 -7.50 -25.34
CA GLY A 253 28.85 -7.68 -24.79
C GLY A 253 29.37 -6.51 -23.98
N ASP A 254 28.50 -5.67 -23.43
CA ASP A 254 28.87 -4.50 -22.63
C ASP A 254 29.26 -4.84 -21.17
N GLY A 255 29.20 -6.12 -20.78
CA GLY A 255 29.56 -6.62 -19.44
C GLY A 255 28.36 -6.73 -18.50
N THR A 256 27.14 -6.45 -18.99
CA THR A 256 25.89 -6.60 -18.22
C THR A 256 24.80 -7.17 -19.13
N LEU A 257 24.01 -8.11 -18.60
CA LEU A 257 22.82 -8.60 -19.29
C LEU A 257 21.62 -7.71 -18.96
N THR A 258 21.09 -7.04 -19.95
CA THR A 258 19.82 -6.35 -19.83
C THR A 258 18.66 -7.35 -19.70
N ALA A 259 17.50 -6.91 -19.20
CA ALA A 259 16.33 -7.79 -19.13
C ALA A 259 15.89 -8.33 -20.50
N GLY A 260 16.07 -7.53 -21.57
CA GLY A 260 15.80 -7.95 -22.94
C GLY A 260 16.75 -9.06 -23.41
N GLU A 261 18.05 -8.88 -23.20
CA GLU A 261 19.06 -9.87 -23.58
C GLU A 261 18.92 -11.20 -22.81
N ARG A 262 18.61 -11.13 -21.51
CA ARG A 262 18.28 -12.33 -20.71
C ARG A 262 17.13 -13.08 -21.36
N HIS A 263 16.06 -12.38 -21.64
CA HIS A 263 14.86 -12.94 -22.26
C HIS A 263 15.15 -13.57 -23.63
N ASP A 264 15.99 -12.93 -24.46
CA ASP A 264 16.38 -13.46 -25.78
C ASP A 264 17.18 -14.75 -25.65
N VAL A 265 18.13 -14.82 -24.69
CA VAL A 265 18.92 -16.01 -24.38
C VAL A 265 18.02 -17.16 -23.90
N GLU A 266 17.10 -16.89 -22.99
CA GLU A 266 16.18 -17.89 -22.42
C GLU A 266 15.24 -18.45 -23.48
N THR A 267 14.70 -17.58 -24.33
CA THR A 267 13.80 -17.97 -25.43
C THR A 267 14.53 -18.80 -26.46
N ASP A 268 15.76 -18.41 -26.83
CA ASP A 268 16.61 -19.19 -27.76
C ASP A 268 16.97 -20.55 -27.18
N ALA A 269 17.33 -20.62 -25.88
CA ALA A 269 17.61 -21.87 -25.18
C ALA A 269 16.38 -22.80 -25.17
N ALA A 270 15.20 -22.26 -24.88
CA ALA A 270 13.97 -23.04 -24.94
C ALA A 270 13.66 -23.54 -26.37
N ALA A 271 13.86 -22.73 -27.40
CA ALA A 271 13.69 -23.12 -28.80
C ALA A 271 14.68 -24.21 -29.22
N ARG A 272 15.96 -24.13 -28.80
CA ARG A 272 16.96 -25.19 -29.00
C ARG A 272 16.55 -26.50 -28.33
N LEU A 273 16.01 -26.42 -27.10
CA LEU A 273 15.52 -27.54 -26.34
C LEU A 273 14.34 -28.24 -27.03
N VAL A 274 13.38 -27.46 -27.55
CA VAL A 274 12.29 -27.99 -28.39
C VAL A 274 12.82 -28.65 -29.69
N ALA A 275 13.79 -28.02 -30.34
CA ALA A 275 14.45 -28.60 -31.52
C ALA A 275 15.18 -29.93 -31.20
N ALA A 276 15.67 -30.10 -29.96
CA ALA A 276 16.26 -31.33 -29.45
C ALA A 276 15.18 -32.39 -29.04
N GLY A 277 13.90 -32.12 -29.31
CA GLY A 277 12.79 -33.04 -29.08
C GLY A 277 12.22 -33.04 -27.66
N ALA A 278 12.59 -32.10 -26.82
CA ALA A 278 11.95 -31.93 -25.52
C ALA A 278 10.57 -31.25 -25.66
N ARG A 279 9.63 -31.65 -24.84
CA ARG A 279 8.33 -30.99 -24.74
C ARG A 279 8.39 -29.98 -23.57
N VAL A 280 8.69 -28.73 -23.87
CA VAL A 280 8.66 -27.64 -22.91
C VAL A 280 7.21 -27.27 -22.61
N THR A 281 6.83 -27.25 -21.36
CA THR A 281 5.47 -26.90 -20.91
C THR A 281 5.42 -25.49 -20.32
N SER A 282 6.54 -25.00 -19.78
CA SER A 282 6.63 -23.64 -19.23
C SER A 282 8.08 -23.17 -19.24
N LEU A 283 8.27 -21.88 -19.51
CA LEU A 283 9.50 -21.12 -19.28
C LEU A 283 9.10 -19.88 -18.49
N ILE A 284 9.73 -19.64 -17.35
CA ILE A 284 9.45 -18.50 -16.47
C ILE A 284 10.77 -17.89 -16.03
N ASP A 285 10.99 -16.63 -16.40
CA ASP A 285 12.06 -15.79 -15.89
C ASP A 285 11.80 -15.48 -14.39
N ALA A 286 12.83 -15.33 -13.59
CA ALA A 286 12.72 -14.95 -12.18
C ALA A 286 11.98 -13.63 -11.96
N ASP A 287 12.16 -12.65 -12.89
CA ASP A 287 11.47 -11.37 -12.83
C ASP A 287 9.97 -11.50 -13.14
N ASP A 288 9.57 -12.57 -13.79
CA ASP A 288 8.19 -12.93 -14.10
C ASP A 288 7.59 -13.96 -13.14
N ASN A 289 8.40 -14.53 -12.24
CA ASN A 289 7.95 -15.49 -11.26
C ASN A 289 7.24 -14.80 -10.09
N MET A 290 5.91 -14.87 -10.07
CA MET A 290 5.09 -14.26 -9.00
C MET A 290 5.45 -14.80 -7.60
N GLY A 291 5.92 -16.03 -7.50
CA GLY A 291 6.42 -16.60 -6.25
C GLY A 291 7.63 -15.82 -5.70
N ILE A 292 8.47 -15.26 -6.56
CA ILE A 292 9.65 -14.46 -6.19
C ILE A 292 9.27 -13.00 -6.03
N THR A 293 8.60 -12.40 -7.01
CA THR A 293 8.49 -10.94 -7.17
C THR A 293 7.33 -10.32 -6.41
N TYR A 294 6.19 -11.01 -6.28
CA TYR A 294 4.94 -10.43 -5.80
C TYR A 294 5.05 -9.81 -4.40
N GLY A 295 5.64 -10.53 -3.44
CA GLY A 295 5.81 -10.02 -2.08
C GLY A 295 6.80 -8.86 -1.99
N ILE A 296 7.78 -8.81 -2.91
CA ILE A 296 8.79 -7.74 -3.00
C ILE A 296 8.14 -6.48 -3.54
N ASP A 297 7.41 -6.62 -4.64
CA ASP A 297 6.72 -5.52 -5.31
C ASP A 297 5.64 -4.89 -4.42
N ASP A 298 4.92 -5.71 -3.66
CA ASP A 298 3.91 -5.21 -2.70
C ASP A 298 4.53 -4.33 -1.62
N VAL A 299 5.66 -4.75 -1.04
CA VAL A 299 6.40 -3.92 -0.05
C VAL A 299 6.87 -2.60 -0.65
N ASP A 300 7.35 -2.61 -1.89
CA ASP A 300 7.85 -1.41 -2.56
C ASP A 300 6.70 -0.46 -2.92
N HIS A 301 5.60 -0.95 -3.45
CA HIS A 301 4.41 -0.17 -3.76
C HIS A 301 3.76 0.41 -2.50
N ASP A 302 3.61 -0.37 -1.46
CA ASP A 302 3.11 0.08 -0.16
C ASP A 302 4.00 1.19 0.43
N SER A 303 5.32 1.09 0.27
CA SER A 303 6.27 2.12 0.71
C SER A 303 6.03 3.45 -0.02
N VAL A 304 5.65 3.43 -1.29
CA VAL A 304 5.28 4.62 -2.06
C VAL A 304 3.99 5.21 -1.50
N PHE A 305 2.95 4.39 -1.32
CA PHE A 305 1.65 4.83 -0.80
C PHE A 305 1.76 5.45 0.61
N ILE A 306 2.42 4.76 1.53
CA ILE A 306 2.61 5.25 2.90
C ILE A 306 3.48 6.52 2.93
N THR A 307 4.50 6.61 2.07
CA THR A 307 5.31 7.83 1.94
C THR A 307 4.44 9.01 1.48
N TRP A 308 3.55 8.80 0.51
CA TRP A 308 2.60 9.81 0.07
C TRP A 308 1.65 10.24 1.20
N LEU A 309 1.08 9.30 1.94
CA LEU A 309 0.23 9.57 3.10
C LEU A 309 0.98 10.34 4.19
N LEU A 310 2.25 9.97 4.46
CA LEU A 310 3.11 10.65 5.41
C LEU A 310 3.39 12.12 4.99
N ILE A 311 3.61 12.38 3.70
CA ILE A 311 3.78 13.74 3.18
C ILE A 311 2.52 14.58 3.44
N VAL A 312 1.33 14.03 3.18
CA VAL A 312 0.06 14.71 3.48
C VAL A 312 -0.06 15.01 4.98
N LEU A 313 0.28 14.05 5.82
CA LEU A 313 0.28 14.23 7.28
C LEU A 313 1.25 15.34 7.73
N VAL A 314 2.44 15.41 7.14
CA VAL A 314 3.40 16.49 7.39
C VAL A 314 2.84 17.85 6.93
N VAL A 315 2.11 17.90 5.82
CA VAL A 315 1.42 19.13 5.37
C VAL A 315 0.35 19.56 6.37
N VAL A 316 -0.41 18.64 6.93
CA VAL A 316 -1.39 18.93 8.00
C VAL A 316 -0.68 19.52 9.24
N VAL A 317 0.40 18.91 9.68
CA VAL A 317 1.23 19.42 10.78
C VAL A 317 1.75 20.82 10.48
N ALA A 318 2.30 21.04 9.29
CA ALA A 318 2.80 22.33 8.85
C ALA A 318 1.70 23.42 8.86
N PHE A 319 0.51 23.06 8.43
CA PHE A 319 -0.66 23.93 8.49
C PHE A 319 -1.01 24.32 9.94
N ILE A 320 -1.09 23.33 10.84
CA ILE A 320 -1.39 23.57 12.27
C ILE A 320 -0.35 24.48 12.90
N VAL A 321 0.93 24.18 12.65
CA VAL A 321 2.05 25.01 13.17
C VAL A 321 1.96 26.44 12.67
N THR A 322 1.60 26.66 11.41
CA THR A 322 1.40 27.99 10.83
C THR A 322 0.31 28.76 11.59
N VAL A 323 -0.81 28.12 11.87
CA VAL A 323 -1.95 28.70 12.59
C VAL A 323 -1.56 29.06 14.02
N ILE A 324 -0.90 28.14 14.72
CA ILE A 324 -0.49 28.34 16.11
C ILE A 324 0.57 29.44 16.22
N SER A 325 1.57 29.44 15.35
CA SER A 325 2.63 30.47 15.33
C SER A 325 2.04 31.86 15.08
N SER A 326 1.12 31.95 14.12
CA SER A 326 0.43 33.24 13.84
C SER A 326 -0.38 33.73 15.04
N ALA A 327 -1.11 32.84 15.72
CA ALA A 327 -1.89 33.18 16.91
C ALA A 327 -0.99 33.59 18.08
N THR A 328 0.16 32.93 18.28
CA THR A 328 1.13 33.28 19.33
C THR A 328 1.76 34.66 19.11
N ILE A 329 2.16 34.96 17.85
CA ILE A 329 2.70 36.26 17.50
C ILE A 329 1.66 37.38 17.74
N GLU A 330 0.40 37.08 17.42
CA GLU A 330 -0.72 38.03 17.60
C GLU A 330 -1.00 38.30 19.08
N SER A 331 -1.01 37.28 19.92
CA SER A 331 -1.24 37.39 21.38
C SER A 331 -0.09 38.08 22.13
N GLU A 332 1.15 37.93 21.67
CA GLU A 332 2.33 38.54 22.28
C GLU A 332 2.79 39.83 21.58
N SER A 333 1.95 40.39 20.70
CA SER A 333 2.33 41.58 19.92
C SER A 333 2.74 42.79 20.77
N SER A 334 2.05 43.10 21.89
CA SER A 334 2.41 44.18 22.81
C SER A 334 3.78 43.96 23.46
N VAL A 335 4.04 42.73 23.89
CA VAL A 335 5.33 42.34 24.49
C VAL A 335 6.47 42.45 23.49
N ILE A 336 6.25 41.95 22.26
CA ILE A 336 7.22 42.09 21.16
C ILE A 336 7.48 43.58 20.87
N GLY A 337 6.44 44.41 20.83
CA GLY A 337 6.54 45.86 20.62
C GLY A 337 7.35 46.53 21.69
N THR A 338 7.10 46.21 22.96
CA THR A 338 7.84 46.77 24.11
C THR A 338 9.31 46.36 24.10
N LEU A 339 9.61 45.11 23.84
CA LEU A 339 10.99 44.61 23.75
C LEU A 339 11.75 45.27 22.58
N LEU A 340 11.12 45.46 21.42
CA LEU A 340 11.72 46.18 20.30
C LEU A 340 11.95 47.66 20.64
N ALA A 341 11.01 48.32 21.36
CA ALA A 341 11.13 49.70 21.80
C ALA A 341 12.24 49.86 22.84
N SER A 342 12.50 48.83 23.67
CA SER A 342 13.60 48.83 24.66
C SER A 342 14.96 48.43 24.06
N GLY A 343 15.08 48.33 22.73
CA GLY A 343 16.36 48.17 22.03
C GLY A 343 16.80 46.73 21.75
N TRP A 344 15.94 45.73 21.99
CA TRP A 344 16.23 44.33 21.62
C TRP A 344 16.33 44.16 20.12
N ARG A 345 17.35 43.39 19.67
CA ARG A 345 17.55 43.13 18.26
C ARG A 345 16.52 42.09 17.74
N ARG A 346 16.02 42.28 16.52
CA ARG A 346 15.07 41.36 15.87
C ARG A 346 15.57 39.91 15.86
N GLY A 347 16.88 39.70 15.70
CA GLY A 347 17.47 38.34 15.71
C GLY A 347 17.46 37.68 17.10
N GLU A 348 17.53 38.46 18.18
CA GLU A 348 17.43 37.95 19.56
C GLU A 348 16.01 37.49 19.86
N LEU A 349 15.02 38.27 19.45
CA LEU A 349 13.62 37.90 19.55
C LEU A 349 13.28 36.68 18.69
N LEU A 350 13.81 36.63 17.46
CA LEU A 350 13.64 35.48 16.59
C LEU A 350 14.15 34.20 17.26
N ARG A 351 15.36 34.20 17.80
CA ARG A 351 15.93 33.05 18.51
C ARG A 351 15.13 32.67 19.76
N HIS A 352 14.63 33.64 20.50
CA HIS A 352 13.83 33.40 21.69
C HIS A 352 12.50 32.70 21.35
N TYR A 353 11.76 33.24 20.38
CA TYR A 353 10.45 32.69 20.01
C TYR A 353 10.55 31.39 19.20
N LEU A 354 11.69 31.08 18.55
CA LEU A 354 11.96 29.81 17.92
C LEU A 354 12.41 28.72 18.90
N ALA A 355 12.98 29.10 20.05
CA ALA A 355 13.57 28.13 20.97
C ALA A 355 12.55 27.09 21.48
N LEU A 356 11.33 27.52 21.81
CA LEU A 356 10.31 26.62 22.35
C LEU A 356 9.72 25.68 21.29
N PRO A 357 9.28 26.15 20.10
CA PRO A 357 8.90 25.24 19.00
C PRO A 357 10.00 24.26 18.61
N ALA A 358 11.25 24.73 18.51
CA ALA A 358 12.39 23.88 18.16
C ALA A 358 12.65 22.79 19.24
N LEU A 359 12.57 23.16 20.52
CA LEU A 359 12.74 22.20 21.62
C LEU A 359 11.62 21.14 21.61
N VAL A 360 10.36 21.58 21.57
CA VAL A 360 9.20 20.67 21.55
C VAL A 360 9.22 19.80 20.30
N GLY A 361 9.53 20.37 19.14
CA GLY A 361 9.62 19.61 17.90
C GLY A 361 10.77 18.58 17.92
N ALA A 362 11.96 19.00 18.35
CA ALA A 362 13.10 18.09 18.43
C ALA A 362 12.85 16.95 19.42
N THR A 363 12.32 17.24 20.61
CA THR A 363 11.99 16.19 21.60
C THR A 363 10.92 15.25 21.08
N ALA A 364 9.86 15.77 20.43
CA ALA A 364 8.79 14.96 19.86
C ALA A 364 9.29 14.05 18.73
N CYS A 365 10.01 14.62 17.75
CA CYS A 365 10.49 13.86 16.60
C CYS A 365 11.56 12.81 16.98
N LEU A 366 12.49 13.16 17.89
CA LEU A 366 13.50 12.21 18.36
C LEU A 366 12.87 11.10 19.21
N ALA A 367 11.99 11.44 20.15
CA ALA A 367 11.29 10.45 20.95
C ALA A 367 10.39 9.56 20.06
N GLY A 368 9.70 10.15 19.07
CA GLY A 368 8.91 9.42 18.10
C GLY A 368 9.76 8.47 17.26
N ASN A 369 10.93 8.91 16.78
CA ASN A 369 11.85 8.06 16.02
C ASN A 369 12.35 6.87 16.87
N ILE A 370 12.73 7.12 18.13
CA ILE A 370 13.14 6.03 19.05
C ILE A 370 11.97 5.06 19.25
N LEU A 371 10.77 5.57 19.58
CA LEU A 371 9.59 4.74 19.82
C LEU A 371 9.20 3.95 18.55
N GLY A 372 9.21 4.58 17.39
CA GLY A 372 8.94 3.92 16.11
C GLY A 372 9.88 2.76 15.86
N ARG A 373 11.19 3.01 16.04
CA ARG A 373 12.21 2.00 15.81
C ARG A 373 12.18 0.83 16.82
N THR A 374 11.94 1.12 18.10
CA THR A 374 12.04 0.09 19.15
C THR A 374 10.75 -0.66 19.40
N VAL A 375 9.59 -0.03 19.15
CA VAL A 375 8.27 -0.60 19.51
C VAL A 375 7.43 -0.90 18.28
N LEU A 376 7.42 0.00 17.26
CA LEU A 376 6.49 -0.13 16.14
C LEU A 376 7.07 -0.88 14.92
N THR A 377 8.39 -0.98 14.77
CA THR A 377 9.00 -1.68 13.62
C THR A 377 8.61 -3.16 13.60
N ALA A 378 8.60 -3.86 14.75
CA ALA A 378 8.26 -5.28 14.80
C ALA A 378 6.80 -5.56 14.40
N PRO A 379 5.77 -4.88 14.96
CA PRO A 379 4.39 -5.05 14.51
C PRO A 379 4.17 -4.65 13.05
N MET A 380 4.89 -3.63 12.53
CA MET A 380 4.78 -3.25 11.12
C MET A 380 5.42 -4.28 10.18
N ARG A 381 6.46 -4.95 10.64
CA ARG A 381 7.10 -6.03 9.90
C ARG A 381 6.25 -7.30 9.90
N SER A 382 5.61 -7.64 11.02
CA SER A 382 4.82 -8.88 11.13
C SER A 382 3.71 -8.98 10.11
N ILE A 383 3.18 -7.85 9.59
CA ILE A 383 2.14 -7.86 8.56
C ILE A 383 2.62 -8.57 7.30
N TYR A 384 3.81 -8.19 6.82
CA TYR A 384 4.36 -8.80 5.62
C TYR A 384 4.74 -10.26 5.87
N TYR A 385 5.24 -10.58 7.06
CA TYR A 385 5.54 -11.96 7.46
C TYR A 385 4.30 -12.81 7.72
N ASP A 386 3.16 -12.21 8.01
CA ASP A 386 1.88 -12.92 8.14
C ASP A 386 1.25 -13.20 6.77
N MET A 387 1.64 -12.48 5.74
CA MET A 387 1.12 -12.61 4.38
C MET A 387 2.09 -13.34 3.44
N TYR A 388 3.39 -13.08 3.59
CA TYR A 388 4.43 -13.57 2.69
C TYR A 388 5.45 -14.42 3.43
N SER A 389 5.97 -15.45 2.76
CA SER A 389 7.08 -16.26 3.23
C SER A 389 8.40 -15.56 2.92
N LEU A 390 8.81 -14.65 3.79
CA LEU A 390 10.04 -13.88 3.62
C LEU A 390 11.15 -14.42 4.51
N PRO A 391 12.40 -14.44 4.06
CA PRO A 391 13.53 -14.86 4.87
C PRO A 391 13.68 -14.02 6.16
N PRO A 392 14.32 -14.55 7.21
CA PRO A 392 14.54 -13.81 8.44
C PRO A 392 15.31 -12.52 8.19
N CYS A 393 14.73 -11.36 8.50
CA CYS A 393 15.39 -10.08 8.30
C CYS A 393 15.89 -9.48 9.62
N THR A 394 17.04 -8.83 9.55
CA THR A 394 17.60 -8.03 10.64
C THR A 394 17.16 -6.59 10.53
N ALA A 395 16.84 -5.96 11.69
CA ALA A 395 16.44 -4.55 11.69
C ALA A 395 17.54 -3.65 11.13
N SER A 396 17.27 -2.98 10.01
CA SER A 396 18.19 -2.06 9.37
C SER A 396 17.94 -0.61 9.80
N PHE A 397 18.98 0.24 9.69
CA PHE A 397 18.85 1.69 9.90
C PHE A 397 18.44 2.36 8.58
N SER A 398 17.24 2.92 8.55
CA SER A 398 16.76 3.66 7.39
C SER A 398 17.06 5.16 7.52
N VAL A 399 17.99 5.66 6.70
CA VAL A 399 18.26 7.11 6.56
C VAL A 399 17.03 7.83 6.00
N ARG A 400 16.30 7.21 5.06
CA ARG A 400 15.05 7.73 4.48
C ARG A 400 14.00 7.95 5.58
N ALA A 401 13.82 6.97 6.48
CA ALA A 401 12.92 7.10 7.63
C ALA A 401 13.33 8.29 8.51
N LEU A 402 14.60 8.43 8.88
CA LEU A 402 15.09 9.55 9.69
C LEU A 402 14.83 10.91 9.01
N LEU A 403 15.09 11.02 7.72
CA LEU A 403 14.90 12.26 6.97
C LEU A 403 13.42 12.64 6.90
N LEU A 404 12.54 11.73 6.54
CA LEU A 404 11.11 12.00 6.32
C LEU A 404 10.34 12.20 7.63
N THR A 405 10.66 11.47 8.70
CA THR A 405 9.89 11.49 9.95
C THR A 405 10.47 12.40 11.03
N THR A 406 11.75 12.73 10.96
CA THR A 406 12.42 13.56 11.96
C THR A 406 12.92 14.88 11.38
N VAL A 407 13.74 14.83 10.33
CA VAL A 407 14.38 16.04 9.80
C VAL A 407 13.38 16.94 9.10
N LEU A 408 12.57 16.40 8.20
CA LEU A 408 11.59 17.16 7.41
C LEU A 408 10.54 17.85 8.29
N PRO A 409 9.83 17.17 9.22
CA PRO A 409 8.88 17.84 10.11
C PRO A 409 9.53 18.92 10.98
N LEU A 410 10.74 18.67 11.47
CA LEU A 410 11.47 19.64 12.30
C LEU A 410 11.89 20.88 11.50
N VAL A 411 12.42 20.70 10.30
CA VAL A 411 12.78 21.81 9.40
C VAL A 411 11.55 22.63 9.01
N LEU A 412 10.44 21.97 8.71
CA LEU A 412 9.17 22.64 8.40
C LEU A 412 8.64 23.41 9.61
N LEU A 413 8.62 22.82 10.80
CA LEU A 413 8.20 23.47 12.05
C LEU A 413 9.03 24.73 12.30
N ILE A 414 10.34 24.63 12.27
CA ILE A 414 11.25 25.74 12.51
C ILE A 414 11.15 26.77 11.39
N GLY A 415 11.17 26.33 10.13
CA GLY A 415 11.14 27.19 8.95
C GLY A 415 9.86 28.01 8.86
N ILE A 416 8.70 27.37 9.02
CA ILE A 416 7.38 28.04 8.98
C ILE A 416 7.26 29.04 10.13
N THR A 417 7.65 28.64 11.36
CA THR A 417 7.63 29.53 12.52
C THR A 417 8.57 30.72 12.32
N ALA A 418 9.80 30.47 11.81
CA ALA A 418 10.76 31.51 11.52
C ALA A 418 10.26 32.51 10.46
N LEU A 419 9.71 32.01 9.35
CA LEU A 419 9.13 32.85 8.28
C LEU A 419 7.98 33.70 8.78
N GLY A 420 7.07 33.11 9.57
CA GLY A 420 5.96 33.84 10.20
C GLY A 420 6.46 34.94 11.11
N LEU A 421 7.45 34.65 11.95
CA LEU A 421 8.04 35.58 12.90
C LEU A 421 8.84 36.66 12.20
N VAL A 422 9.67 36.36 11.21
CA VAL A 422 10.42 37.36 10.41
C VAL A 422 9.46 38.32 9.71
N ARG A 423 8.36 37.81 9.12
CA ARG A 423 7.32 38.67 8.50
C ARG A 423 6.66 39.59 9.56
N ALA A 424 6.36 39.07 10.75
CA ALA A 424 5.80 39.84 11.84
C ALA A 424 6.79 40.89 12.35
N LEU A 425 8.03 40.53 12.61
CA LEU A 425 9.09 41.43 13.13
C LEU A 425 9.54 42.53 12.13
N ARG A 426 9.10 42.49 10.88
CA ARG A 426 9.28 43.59 9.91
C ARG A 426 8.45 44.82 10.29
N ARG A 427 7.43 44.69 11.15
CA ARG A 427 6.60 45.79 11.64
C ARG A 427 7.39 46.71 12.57
N THR A 428 6.96 47.98 12.66
CA THR A 428 7.57 48.96 13.59
C THR A 428 7.08 48.69 15.02
N PRO A 429 7.88 49.06 16.06
CA PRO A 429 7.45 48.94 17.46
C PRO A 429 6.10 49.62 17.73
N LEU A 430 5.86 50.79 17.11
CA LEU A 430 4.62 51.57 17.25
C LEU A 430 3.39 50.79 16.69
N GLN A 431 3.56 50.08 15.55
CA GLN A 431 2.51 49.24 14.99
C GLN A 431 2.15 48.05 15.86
N PHE A 432 3.15 47.48 16.59
CA PHE A 432 2.93 46.45 17.59
C PHE A 432 2.17 46.96 18.80
N LEU A 433 2.58 48.10 19.35
CA LEU A 433 1.96 48.71 20.54
C LEU A 433 0.54 49.20 20.27
N ARG A 434 0.27 49.82 19.12
CA ARG A 434 -1.08 50.28 18.73
C ARG A 434 -2.02 49.17 18.27
N HIS A 435 -1.58 47.92 18.24
CA HIS A 435 -2.33 46.77 17.67
C HIS A 435 -2.89 47.09 16.27
N GLU A 436 -2.16 47.94 15.52
CA GLU A 436 -2.55 48.26 14.15
C GLU A 436 -2.35 47.03 13.24
N HIS A 437 -3.23 46.09 13.43
CA HIS A 437 -3.49 45.08 12.40
C HIS A 437 -3.98 45.87 11.19
N ARG A 438 -3.23 45.76 10.08
CA ARG A 438 -3.53 46.39 8.79
C ARG A 438 -5.05 46.47 8.61
N ARG A 439 -5.63 47.64 8.95
CA ARG A 439 -7.03 47.96 8.70
C ARG A 439 -7.17 48.07 7.20
N ARG A 440 -7.27 46.94 6.54
CA ARG A 440 -7.99 46.88 5.26
C ARG A 440 -9.37 47.33 5.61
N GLY A 441 -9.78 48.49 5.05
CA GLY A 441 -11.06 49.09 5.33
C GLY A 441 -12.14 48.03 5.31
N HIS A 442 -12.67 47.75 6.51
CA HIS A 442 -13.78 46.80 6.61
C HIS A 442 -14.96 47.55 5.99
N ARG A 443 -15.29 47.22 4.73
CA ARG A 443 -16.57 47.63 4.19
C ARG A 443 -17.62 47.13 5.16
N ALA A 444 -18.33 48.07 5.76
CA ALA A 444 -19.42 47.79 6.67
C ALA A 444 -20.40 46.85 5.93
N VAL A 445 -20.48 45.61 6.35
CA VAL A 445 -21.43 44.67 5.75
C VAL A 445 -22.81 45.05 6.24
N HIS A 446 -23.60 45.68 5.36
CA HIS A 446 -24.98 45.99 5.64
C HIS A 446 -25.82 44.72 5.48
N LEU A 447 -26.24 44.17 6.62
CA LEU A 447 -27.13 43.01 6.67
C LEU A 447 -28.58 43.51 6.78
N PRO A 448 -29.52 42.85 6.11
CA PRO A 448 -30.94 43.24 6.15
C PRO A 448 -31.50 43.31 7.55
N ALA A 449 -32.24 44.38 7.88
CA ALA A 449 -32.84 44.60 9.21
C ALA A 449 -33.85 43.50 9.61
N ARG A 450 -34.37 42.75 8.66
CA ARG A 450 -35.36 41.67 8.86
C ARG A 450 -34.80 40.45 9.58
N LEU A 451 -33.47 40.29 9.65
CA LEU A 451 -32.85 39.17 10.37
C LEU A 451 -32.83 39.42 11.87
N PRO A 452 -33.10 38.40 12.72
CA PRO A 452 -32.95 38.52 14.19
C PRO A 452 -31.55 38.97 14.59
N PHE A 453 -31.42 39.68 15.68
CA PHE A 453 -30.13 40.21 16.17
C PHE A 453 -29.06 39.16 16.30
N ARG A 454 -29.41 37.99 16.88
CA ARG A 454 -28.46 36.87 17.06
C ARG A 454 -27.91 36.34 15.73
N THR A 455 -28.72 36.25 14.70
CA THR A 455 -28.32 35.80 13.33
C THR A 455 -27.44 36.87 12.65
N ARG A 456 -27.83 38.13 12.76
CA ARG A 456 -27.03 39.26 12.20
C ARG A 456 -25.65 39.34 12.86
N PHE A 457 -25.59 39.13 14.18
CA PHE A 457 -24.35 39.16 14.92
C PHE A 457 -23.42 37.98 14.53
N ARG A 458 -23.97 36.73 14.38
CA ARG A 458 -23.23 35.56 13.93
C ARG A 458 -22.68 35.76 12.51
N LEU A 459 -23.51 36.22 11.59
CA LEU A 459 -23.11 36.46 10.20
C LEU A 459 -22.06 37.56 10.11
N ARG A 460 -22.17 38.61 10.93
CA ARG A 460 -21.15 39.67 11.05
C ARG A 460 -19.85 39.11 11.61
N LEU A 461 -19.90 38.23 12.61
CA LEU A 461 -18.74 37.58 13.19
C LEU A 461 -18.00 36.72 12.13
N LEU A 462 -18.74 35.91 11.36
CA LEU A 462 -18.17 35.10 10.27
C LEU A 462 -17.49 36.00 9.22
N LEU A 463 -18.16 37.06 8.76
CA LEU A 463 -17.65 37.93 7.71
C LEU A 463 -16.48 38.83 8.19
N GLN A 464 -16.45 39.21 9.46
CA GLN A 464 -15.34 39.99 10.05
C GLN A 464 -14.13 39.11 10.35
N ALA A 465 -14.33 37.87 10.82
CA ALA A 465 -13.27 36.92 11.13
C ALA A 465 -13.07 35.87 10.03
N ARG A 466 -13.42 36.18 8.79
CA ARG A 466 -13.41 35.24 7.66
C ARG A 466 -12.13 34.42 7.52
N ALA A 467 -10.99 35.03 7.77
CA ALA A 467 -9.72 34.31 7.69
C ALA A 467 -9.61 33.22 8.78
N ALA A 468 -10.08 33.47 10.01
CA ALA A 468 -10.07 32.47 11.08
C ALA A 468 -11.03 31.31 10.80
N PHE A 469 -12.22 31.62 10.29
CA PHE A 469 -13.20 30.59 9.92
C PHE A 469 -12.79 29.82 8.66
N ALA A 470 -12.16 30.47 7.67
CA ALA A 470 -11.56 29.78 6.52
C ALA A 470 -10.42 28.84 6.94
N THR A 471 -9.61 29.25 7.92
CA THR A 471 -8.55 28.40 8.49
C THR A 471 -9.16 27.20 9.23
N LEU A 472 -10.24 27.42 9.99
CA LEU A 472 -10.96 26.34 10.66
C LEU A 472 -11.54 25.36 9.63
N PHE A 473 -12.20 25.86 8.59
CA PHE A 473 -12.74 25.07 7.49
C PHE A 473 -11.65 24.22 6.82
N ALA A 474 -10.56 24.85 6.38
CA ALA A 474 -9.44 24.16 5.73
C ALA A 474 -8.80 23.10 6.64
N GLY A 475 -8.66 23.40 7.93
CA GLY A 475 -8.10 22.44 8.88
C GLY A 475 -9.01 21.24 9.12
N ILE A 476 -10.33 21.42 9.13
CA ILE A 476 -11.28 20.32 9.23
C ILE A 476 -11.22 19.47 7.96
N VAL A 477 -11.23 20.07 6.78
CA VAL A 477 -11.10 19.31 5.50
C VAL A 477 -9.80 18.51 5.47
N LEU A 478 -8.67 19.09 5.86
CA LEU A 478 -7.38 18.39 5.92
C LEU A 478 -7.37 17.25 6.95
N SER A 479 -8.00 17.45 8.11
CA SER A 479 -8.08 16.38 9.12
C SER A 479 -9.12 15.30 8.77
N SER A 480 -10.22 15.66 8.10
CA SER A 480 -11.17 14.71 7.51
C SER A 480 -10.51 13.82 6.46
N PHE A 481 -9.56 14.37 5.68
CA PHE A 481 -8.78 13.55 4.75
C PHE A 481 -8.06 12.39 5.45
N LEU A 482 -7.35 12.68 6.54
CA LEU A 482 -6.66 11.65 7.30
C LEU A 482 -7.62 10.65 7.95
N LEU A 483 -8.76 11.16 8.46
CA LEU A 483 -9.77 10.31 9.07
C LEU A 483 -10.40 9.37 8.04
N MET A 484 -10.77 9.89 6.87
CA MET A 484 -11.32 9.09 5.80
C MET A 484 -10.31 8.08 5.26
N ALA A 485 -9.06 8.48 5.03
CA ALA A 485 -8.00 7.57 4.59
C ALA A 485 -7.77 6.41 5.59
N GLY A 486 -7.83 6.71 6.91
CA GLY A 486 -7.69 5.68 7.96
C GLY A 486 -8.90 4.76 8.12
N LEU A 487 -10.10 5.17 7.69
CA LEU A 487 -11.32 4.38 7.79
C LEU A 487 -11.68 3.64 6.49
N SER A 488 -11.08 4.02 5.34
CA SER A 488 -11.53 3.55 4.03
C SER A 488 -10.95 2.21 3.58
N PHE A 489 -9.89 1.72 4.21
CA PHE A 489 -9.18 0.53 3.71
C PHE A 489 -10.08 -0.72 3.67
N LEU A 490 -10.64 -1.14 4.79
CA LEU A 490 -11.50 -2.34 4.84
C LEU A 490 -12.69 -2.24 3.88
N PRO A 491 -13.49 -1.14 3.88
CA PRO A 491 -14.55 -0.97 2.89
C PRO A 491 -14.08 -0.96 1.42
N ILE A 492 -12.85 -0.56 1.14
CA ILE A 492 -12.28 -0.64 -0.21
C ILE A 492 -12.04 -2.10 -0.60
N VAL A 493 -11.46 -2.89 0.31
CA VAL A 493 -11.24 -4.34 0.09
C VAL A 493 -12.57 -5.05 -0.09
N ASP A 494 -13.56 -4.80 0.76
CA ASP A 494 -14.88 -5.41 0.66
C ASP A 494 -15.56 -5.08 -0.68
N ASN A 495 -15.56 -3.81 -1.09
CA ASN A 495 -16.14 -3.41 -2.38
C ASN A 495 -15.37 -4.00 -3.58
N TYR A 496 -14.04 -4.02 -3.50
CA TYR A 496 -13.21 -4.64 -4.53
C TYR A 496 -13.54 -6.13 -4.68
N THR A 497 -13.74 -6.82 -3.56
CA THR A 497 -14.12 -8.25 -3.52
C THR A 497 -15.48 -8.48 -4.18
N GLU A 498 -16.50 -7.72 -3.79
CA GLU A 498 -17.84 -7.85 -4.36
C GLU A 498 -17.86 -7.52 -5.87
N ASP A 499 -17.17 -6.47 -6.29
CA ASP A 499 -17.03 -6.10 -7.69
C ASP A 499 -16.28 -7.18 -8.49
N THR A 500 -15.19 -7.75 -7.93
CA THR A 500 -14.42 -8.83 -8.57
C THR A 500 -15.27 -10.09 -8.72
N ILE A 501 -16.06 -10.46 -7.72
CA ILE A 501 -16.98 -11.59 -7.77
C ILE A 501 -18.04 -11.36 -8.85
N ALA A 502 -18.61 -10.15 -8.91
CA ALA A 502 -19.59 -9.82 -9.94
C ALA A 502 -19.00 -9.84 -11.36
N ASP A 503 -17.70 -9.67 -11.51
CA ASP A 503 -16.97 -9.68 -12.77
C ASP A 503 -16.43 -11.08 -13.16
N LEU A 504 -16.60 -12.11 -12.31
CA LEU A 504 -16.21 -13.46 -12.67
C LEU A 504 -16.98 -13.90 -13.93
N PRO A 505 -16.28 -14.58 -14.89
CA PRO A 505 -16.91 -15.07 -16.11
C PRO A 505 -17.99 -16.13 -15.84
N ALA A 506 -17.75 -16.99 -14.85
CA ALA A 506 -18.64 -18.06 -14.40
C ALA A 506 -18.36 -18.39 -12.93
N ALA A 507 -19.20 -19.21 -12.29
CA ALA A 507 -19.00 -19.64 -10.91
C ALA A 507 -17.70 -20.44 -10.72
N TYR A 508 -17.30 -21.20 -11.75
CA TYR A 508 -16.05 -21.95 -11.82
C TYR A 508 -15.33 -21.62 -13.12
N THR A 509 -14.11 -21.17 -13.04
CA THR A 509 -13.20 -20.97 -14.18
C THR A 509 -12.03 -21.93 -14.04
N TYR A 510 -11.96 -22.92 -14.95
CA TYR A 510 -10.90 -23.93 -14.97
C TYR A 510 -9.84 -23.54 -15.99
N ALA A 511 -8.56 -23.60 -15.59
CA ALA A 511 -7.43 -23.61 -16.49
C ALA A 511 -6.86 -25.03 -16.55
N LEU A 512 -6.66 -25.56 -17.76
CA LEU A 512 -6.08 -26.87 -17.97
C LEU A 512 -4.55 -26.83 -18.00
N SER A 513 -3.93 -27.93 -17.62
CA SER A 513 -2.47 -28.09 -17.58
C SER A 513 -1.82 -28.08 -18.98
N ALA A 514 -2.57 -28.37 -20.04
CA ALA A 514 -2.13 -28.30 -21.43
C ALA A 514 -3.31 -27.94 -22.34
N PRO A 515 -3.06 -27.26 -23.47
CA PRO A 515 -4.07 -27.09 -24.50
C PRO A 515 -4.57 -28.46 -25.05
N VAL A 516 -5.85 -28.51 -25.36
CA VAL A 516 -6.51 -29.70 -25.91
C VAL A 516 -6.82 -29.48 -27.37
N ASP A 517 -6.31 -30.35 -28.26
CA ASP A 517 -6.68 -30.36 -29.68
C ASP A 517 -8.09 -30.96 -29.83
N PRO A 518 -8.96 -30.40 -30.67
CA PRO A 518 -10.30 -30.99 -30.95
C PRO A 518 -10.28 -32.40 -31.44
N ALA A 519 -9.18 -32.86 -32.03
CA ALA A 519 -8.99 -34.26 -32.44
C ALA A 519 -8.86 -35.23 -31.25
N ASP A 520 -8.45 -34.72 -30.10
CA ASP A 520 -8.30 -35.47 -28.86
C ASP A 520 -9.56 -35.31 -28.03
N ALA A 521 -10.03 -36.37 -27.40
CA ALA A 521 -11.28 -36.36 -26.62
C ALA A 521 -11.23 -35.54 -25.36
N GLY A 522 -10.20 -34.77 -25.07
CA GLY A 522 -10.05 -33.88 -23.90
C GLY A 522 -10.49 -34.50 -22.54
N PRO A 523 -10.20 -33.89 -21.43
CA PRO A 523 -10.75 -34.35 -20.15
C PRO A 523 -12.28 -34.17 -20.15
N ASP A 524 -13.02 -35.28 -19.95
CA ASP A 524 -14.49 -35.27 -19.95
C ASP A 524 -15.02 -34.56 -18.72
N PRO A 525 -15.77 -33.45 -18.86
CA PRO A 525 -16.31 -32.68 -17.74
C PRO A 525 -17.44 -33.38 -16.96
N GLY A 526 -17.75 -34.63 -17.32
CA GLY A 526 -18.83 -35.41 -16.70
C GLY A 526 -20.17 -35.34 -17.46
N ALA A 527 -20.94 -36.42 -17.40
CA ALA A 527 -22.19 -36.52 -18.12
C ALA A 527 -23.25 -35.54 -17.60
N GLY A 528 -23.58 -34.54 -18.42
CA GLY A 528 -24.61 -33.55 -18.13
C GLY A 528 -24.11 -32.22 -17.58
N ALA A 529 -22.81 -32.04 -17.46
CA ALA A 529 -22.22 -30.76 -17.09
C ALA A 529 -22.30 -29.75 -18.25
N SER A 530 -22.78 -28.52 -17.97
CA SER A 530 -22.73 -27.41 -18.93
C SER A 530 -21.37 -26.71 -18.82
N ALA A 531 -20.34 -27.30 -19.43
CA ALA A 531 -19.02 -26.73 -19.48
C ALA A 531 -18.80 -26.02 -20.81
N GLU A 532 -18.51 -24.75 -20.79
CA GLU A 532 -18.15 -23.94 -21.94
C GLU A 532 -16.62 -23.99 -22.13
N ARG A 533 -16.16 -24.29 -23.34
CA ARG A 533 -14.74 -24.30 -23.68
C ARG A 533 -14.23 -22.90 -23.91
N ILE A 534 -13.10 -22.57 -23.32
CA ILE A 534 -12.42 -21.26 -23.48
C ILE A 534 -10.95 -21.45 -23.81
N THR A 535 -10.37 -20.43 -24.44
CA THR A 535 -8.92 -20.30 -24.56
C THR A 535 -8.47 -19.08 -23.81
N THR A 536 -7.42 -19.21 -23.01
CA THR A 536 -6.84 -18.07 -22.27
C THR A 536 -5.37 -17.92 -22.59
N THR A 537 -4.90 -16.68 -22.66
CA THR A 537 -3.48 -16.33 -22.74
C THR A 537 -3.24 -15.00 -22.07
N VAL A 538 -1.99 -14.61 -21.90
CA VAL A 538 -1.60 -13.33 -21.32
C VAL A 538 -0.76 -12.57 -22.33
N LEU A 539 -1.14 -11.33 -22.61
CA LEU A 539 -0.36 -10.39 -23.43
C LEU A 539 -0.09 -9.11 -22.62
N ARG A 540 0.80 -8.26 -23.11
CA ARG A 540 1.14 -6.98 -22.50
C ARG A 540 0.46 -5.81 -23.16
N VAL A 541 0.05 -4.82 -22.35
CA VAL A 541 -0.45 -3.52 -22.78
C VAL A 541 0.29 -2.39 -22.07
N GLU A 542 0.54 -1.29 -22.75
CA GLU A 542 1.13 -0.11 -22.15
C GLU A 542 0.14 0.64 -21.26
N ARG A 543 0.56 0.95 -20.03
CA ARG A 543 -0.23 1.76 -19.09
C ARG A 543 -0.16 3.23 -19.46
N ARG A 544 -1.19 3.97 -19.07
CA ARG A 544 -1.16 5.43 -19.15
C ARG A 544 -0.03 6.03 -18.29
N TRP A 545 0.37 7.26 -18.63
CA TRP A 545 1.39 8.04 -17.91
C TRP A 545 2.79 7.41 -17.90
N ASP A 546 3.12 6.62 -18.90
CA ASP A 546 4.41 5.91 -19.03
C ASP A 546 4.74 5.06 -17.78
N ALA A 547 3.71 4.44 -17.19
CA ALA A 547 3.88 3.60 -15.99
C ALA A 547 4.39 2.18 -16.30
N GLY A 548 4.82 1.94 -17.54
CA GLY A 548 5.32 0.65 -18.00
C GLY A 548 4.21 -0.30 -18.47
N PRO A 549 4.58 -1.44 -19.05
CA PRO A 549 3.63 -2.45 -19.51
C PRO A 549 2.94 -3.15 -18.33
N MET A 550 1.75 -3.68 -18.56
CA MET A 550 1.04 -4.57 -17.65
C MET A 550 0.60 -5.83 -18.38
N ASP A 551 0.53 -6.91 -17.67
CA ASP A 551 0.01 -8.16 -18.15
C ASP A 551 -1.53 -8.14 -18.15
N VAL A 552 -2.13 -8.56 -19.25
CA VAL A 552 -3.58 -8.57 -19.46
C VAL A 552 -4.00 -9.95 -19.90
N GLN A 553 -4.93 -10.54 -19.16
CA GLN A 553 -5.51 -11.82 -19.53
C GLN A 553 -6.47 -11.65 -20.71
N LEU A 554 -6.25 -12.41 -21.77
CA LEU A 554 -7.16 -12.55 -22.89
C LEU A 554 -8.05 -13.77 -22.67
N LEU A 555 -9.33 -13.62 -22.90
CA LEU A 555 -10.31 -14.69 -22.79
C LEU A 555 -11.01 -14.88 -24.15
N GLY A 556 -10.65 -15.95 -24.83
CA GLY A 556 -11.27 -16.37 -26.07
C GLY A 556 -12.55 -17.16 -25.80
N VAL A 557 -13.68 -16.65 -26.28
CA VAL A 557 -15.02 -17.21 -26.06
C VAL A 557 -15.74 -17.41 -27.37
N ASP A 558 -16.69 -18.32 -27.38
CA ASP A 558 -17.56 -18.47 -28.54
C ASP A 558 -18.61 -17.33 -28.60
N PRO A 559 -19.01 -16.88 -29.79
CA PRO A 559 -19.98 -15.79 -29.94
C PRO A 559 -21.34 -16.07 -29.26
N ASP A 560 -21.72 -17.32 -29.15
CA ASP A 560 -22.95 -17.79 -28.53
C ASP A 560 -22.75 -18.24 -27.07
N SER A 561 -21.69 -17.78 -26.42
CA SER A 561 -21.35 -18.11 -25.02
C SER A 561 -22.56 -17.97 -24.10
N PRO A 562 -22.92 -18.99 -23.31
CA PRO A 562 -24.00 -18.88 -22.34
C PRO A 562 -23.63 -17.99 -21.14
N HIS A 563 -22.34 -17.89 -20.80
CA HIS A 563 -21.83 -17.11 -19.68
C HIS A 563 -21.50 -15.66 -20.09
N LEU A 564 -21.01 -15.46 -21.31
CA LEU A 564 -20.48 -14.21 -21.83
C LEU A 564 -21.18 -13.77 -23.13
N GLY A 565 -22.40 -14.25 -23.37
CA GLY A 565 -23.15 -14.00 -24.59
C GLY A 565 -23.45 -12.53 -24.88
N GLY A 566 -23.52 -12.19 -26.15
CA GLY A 566 -23.82 -10.85 -26.64
C GLY A 566 -22.61 -9.91 -26.72
N LEU A 567 -21.38 -10.45 -26.54
CA LEU A 567 -20.17 -9.68 -26.79
C LEU A 567 -19.94 -9.55 -28.31
N ASP A 568 -19.62 -8.33 -28.74
CA ASP A 568 -19.29 -8.02 -30.14
C ASP A 568 -17.78 -8.28 -30.37
N VAL A 569 -17.42 -9.56 -30.53
CA VAL A 569 -16.04 -10.07 -30.57
C VAL A 569 -15.70 -10.73 -31.90
N ALA A 570 -16.16 -10.20 -33.02
CA ALA A 570 -15.85 -10.73 -34.34
C ALA A 570 -14.95 -9.80 -35.14
N ASP A 571 -14.15 -10.40 -36.05
CA ASP A 571 -13.35 -9.70 -37.07
C ASP A 571 -12.39 -8.61 -36.52
N GLY A 572 -11.50 -8.95 -35.61
CA GLY A 572 -10.50 -8.02 -35.02
C GLY A 572 -11.10 -7.05 -34.03
N ARG A 573 -12.30 -7.32 -33.52
CA ARG A 573 -13.00 -6.52 -32.53
C ARG A 573 -12.94 -7.20 -31.17
N VAL A 574 -12.60 -6.44 -30.13
CA VAL A 574 -12.50 -6.94 -28.77
C VAL A 574 -13.43 -6.16 -27.84
N VAL A 575 -13.91 -6.81 -26.83
CA VAL A 575 -14.55 -6.17 -25.68
C VAL A 575 -13.56 -6.17 -24.55
N VAL A 576 -13.41 -5.04 -23.84
CA VAL A 576 -12.44 -4.89 -22.76
C VAL A 576 -13.14 -4.71 -21.41
N GLY A 577 -12.54 -5.20 -20.36
CA GLY A 577 -12.99 -4.89 -19.01
C GLY A 577 -12.94 -3.39 -18.74
N ALA A 578 -13.89 -2.87 -17.99
CA ALA A 578 -13.97 -1.42 -17.72
C ALA A 578 -12.73 -0.90 -17.01
N GLY A 579 -12.09 -1.73 -16.15
CA GLY A 579 -10.86 -1.41 -15.46
C GLY A 579 -9.65 -1.21 -16.38
N LEU A 580 -9.61 -1.89 -17.52
CA LEU A 580 -8.53 -1.72 -18.49
C LEU A 580 -8.53 -0.31 -19.11
N LEU A 581 -9.70 0.28 -19.36
CA LEU A 581 -9.82 1.66 -19.83
C LEU A 581 -9.33 2.68 -18.80
N ASP A 582 -9.46 2.37 -17.51
CA ASP A 582 -8.93 3.23 -16.45
C ASP A 582 -7.40 3.17 -16.37
N LYS A 583 -6.80 2.06 -16.76
CA LYS A 583 -5.35 1.81 -16.75
C LYS A 583 -4.64 2.28 -18.01
N THR A 584 -5.35 2.36 -19.12
CA THR A 584 -4.80 2.72 -20.45
C THR A 584 -5.35 4.06 -20.93
N ASP A 585 -4.80 4.61 -22.01
CA ASP A 585 -5.35 5.79 -22.68
C ASP A 585 -6.34 5.44 -23.80
N VAL A 586 -6.75 4.18 -23.87
CA VAL A 586 -7.65 3.62 -24.90
C VAL A 586 -9.12 3.90 -24.54
N ARG A 587 -9.96 4.11 -25.52
CA ARG A 587 -11.41 4.30 -25.40
C ARG A 587 -12.17 3.36 -26.33
N VAL A 588 -13.45 3.20 -26.08
CA VAL A 588 -14.31 2.46 -27.01
C VAL A 588 -14.26 3.11 -28.39
N GLY A 589 -13.96 2.34 -29.40
CA GLY A 589 -13.74 2.75 -30.79
C GLY A 589 -12.28 2.99 -31.18
N ASP A 590 -11.36 3.04 -30.22
CA ASP A 590 -9.92 3.19 -30.47
C ASP A 590 -9.27 1.83 -30.78
N GLU A 591 -8.04 1.87 -31.31
CA GLU A 591 -7.19 0.71 -31.51
C GLU A 591 -6.45 0.37 -30.22
N LEU A 592 -6.55 -0.89 -29.77
CA LEU A 592 -5.80 -1.46 -28.67
C LEU A 592 -4.63 -2.28 -29.25
N THR A 593 -3.42 -1.96 -28.85
CA THR A 593 -2.21 -2.74 -29.23
C THR A 593 -1.80 -3.60 -28.03
N LEU A 594 -1.74 -4.89 -28.25
CA LEU A 594 -1.25 -5.89 -27.29
C LEU A 594 0.06 -6.48 -27.82
N THR A 595 1.01 -6.72 -26.93
CA THR A 595 2.33 -7.24 -27.31
C THR A 595 2.56 -8.57 -26.62
N ASP A 596 2.94 -9.57 -27.39
CA ASP A 596 3.41 -10.83 -26.82
C ASP A 596 4.76 -10.60 -26.14
N ARG A 597 4.86 -11.05 -24.89
CA ARG A 597 6.05 -10.82 -24.08
C ARG A 597 7.28 -11.61 -24.56
N TYR A 598 7.04 -12.77 -25.19
CA TYR A 598 8.09 -13.70 -25.59
C TYR A 598 8.58 -13.45 -27.03
N THR A 599 7.66 -13.16 -27.94
CA THR A 599 7.97 -12.96 -29.36
C THR A 599 8.10 -11.51 -29.78
N GLY A 600 7.69 -10.55 -28.89
CA GLY A 600 7.58 -9.14 -29.24
C GLY A 600 6.53 -8.84 -30.31
N THR A 601 5.74 -9.85 -30.73
CA THR A 601 4.71 -9.69 -31.76
C THR A 601 3.61 -8.76 -31.28
N GLN A 602 3.26 -7.77 -32.08
CA GLN A 602 2.17 -6.83 -31.79
C GLN A 602 0.90 -7.24 -32.51
N TYR A 603 -0.17 -7.33 -31.74
CA TYR A 603 -1.54 -7.57 -32.19
C TYR A 603 -2.36 -6.31 -32.02
N ARG A 604 -3.19 -5.96 -33.01
CA ARG A 604 -3.99 -4.75 -32.99
C ARG A 604 -5.45 -5.10 -33.13
N PHE A 605 -6.26 -4.54 -32.22
CA PHE A 605 -7.70 -4.80 -32.14
C PHE A 605 -8.46 -3.49 -32.03
N THR A 606 -9.70 -3.48 -32.52
CA THR A 606 -10.61 -2.35 -32.28
C THR A 606 -11.48 -2.63 -31.06
N VAL A 607 -11.48 -1.74 -30.09
CA VAL A 607 -12.32 -1.85 -28.90
C VAL A 607 -13.77 -1.61 -29.26
N ALA A 608 -14.57 -2.67 -29.29
CA ALA A 608 -15.99 -2.63 -29.64
C ALA A 608 -16.89 -2.16 -28.51
N GLY A 609 -16.50 -2.44 -27.26
CA GLY A 609 -17.29 -2.14 -26.10
C GLY A 609 -16.58 -2.46 -24.80
N THR A 610 -17.31 -2.33 -23.70
CA THR A 610 -16.80 -2.65 -22.36
C THR A 610 -17.71 -3.64 -21.66
N ARG A 611 -17.12 -4.42 -20.75
CA ARG A 611 -17.82 -5.35 -19.86
C ARG A 611 -17.37 -5.13 -18.41
N GLY A 612 -18.20 -5.55 -17.48
CA GLY A 612 -17.88 -5.62 -16.07
C GLY A 612 -17.75 -4.27 -15.36
N ASN A 613 -17.29 -4.33 -14.15
CA ASN A 613 -16.99 -3.19 -13.29
C ASN A 613 -15.55 -2.71 -13.51
N SER A 614 -15.14 -1.73 -12.74
CA SER A 614 -13.77 -1.20 -12.80
C SER A 614 -12.68 -2.19 -12.33
N THR A 615 -13.04 -3.34 -11.75
CA THR A 615 -12.10 -4.39 -11.35
C THR A 615 -11.72 -5.31 -12.51
N ASP A 616 -12.56 -5.38 -13.55
CA ASP A 616 -12.28 -6.18 -14.73
C ASP A 616 -11.24 -5.52 -15.64
N VAL A 617 -10.07 -6.12 -15.75
CA VAL A 617 -8.96 -5.66 -16.62
C VAL A 617 -8.69 -6.63 -17.78
N ARG A 618 -9.60 -7.59 -18.04
CA ARG A 618 -9.45 -8.60 -19.09
C ARG A 618 -9.82 -8.06 -20.48
N VAL A 619 -9.36 -8.79 -21.50
CA VAL A 619 -9.76 -8.59 -22.90
C VAL A 619 -10.51 -9.82 -23.39
N TYR A 620 -11.66 -9.60 -23.97
CA TYR A 620 -12.55 -10.64 -24.50
C TYR A 620 -12.56 -10.62 -26.02
N LEU A 621 -12.29 -11.75 -26.64
CA LEU A 621 -12.28 -11.90 -28.10
C LEU A 621 -12.82 -13.25 -28.53
N SER A 622 -12.96 -13.47 -29.84
CA SER A 622 -13.38 -14.77 -30.38
C SER A 622 -12.32 -15.85 -30.10
N ARG A 623 -12.75 -17.02 -29.59
CA ARG A 623 -11.85 -18.14 -29.33
C ARG A 623 -11.10 -18.59 -30.59
N ALA A 624 -11.77 -18.65 -31.73
CA ALA A 624 -11.16 -19.00 -33.01
C ALA A 624 -10.05 -17.98 -33.43
N GLU A 625 -10.26 -16.68 -33.17
CA GLU A 625 -9.27 -15.63 -33.46
C GLU A 625 -8.05 -15.77 -32.54
N LEU A 626 -8.30 -15.97 -31.25
CA LEU A 626 -7.23 -16.16 -30.27
C LEU A 626 -6.39 -17.40 -30.59
N ASN A 627 -7.05 -18.56 -30.92
CA ASN A 627 -6.36 -19.76 -31.29
C ASN A 627 -5.52 -19.55 -32.57
N GLY A 628 -6.05 -18.80 -33.55
CA GLY A 628 -5.30 -18.44 -34.75
C GLY A 628 -4.04 -17.64 -34.47
N MET A 629 -4.08 -16.75 -33.47
CA MET A 629 -2.89 -15.99 -33.02
C MET A 629 -1.86 -16.89 -32.36
N LEU A 630 -2.30 -17.88 -31.62
CA LEU A 630 -1.44 -18.86 -30.92
C LEU A 630 -0.91 -19.96 -31.84
N GLY A 631 -1.39 -20.03 -33.10
CA GLY A 631 -1.04 -21.09 -34.04
C GLY A 631 -1.73 -22.42 -33.77
N GLU A 632 -2.80 -22.40 -32.97
CA GLU A 632 -3.59 -23.55 -32.58
C GLU A 632 -4.80 -23.78 -33.53
N ALA A 633 -5.39 -24.95 -33.44
CA ALA A 633 -6.62 -25.25 -34.19
C ALA A 633 -7.78 -24.33 -33.74
N PRO A 634 -8.69 -23.86 -34.62
CA PRO A 634 -9.74 -22.90 -34.24
C PRO A 634 -10.64 -23.39 -33.10
N ASP A 635 -10.81 -24.68 -32.92
CA ASP A 635 -11.64 -25.30 -31.88
C ASP A 635 -10.82 -25.75 -30.65
N ALA A 636 -9.50 -25.53 -30.62
CA ALA A 636 -8.67 -25.85 -29.48
C ALA A 636 -9.13 -25.04 -28.24
N PHE A 637 -8.81 -25.55 -27.05
CA PHE A 637 -9.16 -24.91 -25.81
C PHE A 637 -8.15 -25.29 -24.71
N ASN A 638 -8.02 -24.43 -23.71
CA ASN A 638 -7.19 -24.68 -22.53
C ASN A 638 -7.89 -24.34 -21.20
N GLY A 639 -9.22 -24.24 -21.23
CA GLY A 639 -10.01 -24.04 -20.03
C GLY A 639 -11.50 -24.30 -20.23
N TYR A 640 -12.20 -24.25 -19.09
CA TYR A 640 -13.67 -24.38 -19.05
C TYR A 640 -14.26 -23.25 -18.15
N LEU A 641 -15.44 -22.75 -18.57
CA LEU A 641 -16.37 -22.01 -17.72
C LEU A 641 -17.52 -22.93 -17.34
N SER A 642 -17.93 -22.89 -16.06
CA SER A 642 -19.06 -23.70 -15.57
C SER A 642 -19.76 -23.06 -14.40
N ASP A 643 -21.08 -23.26 -14.28
CA ASP A 643 -21.86 -22.85 -13.12
C ASP A 643 -21.86 -23.90 -11.98
N SER A 644 -21.27 -25.08 -12.24
CA SER A 644 -21.15 -26.15 -11.26
C SER A 644 -19.75 -26.76 -11.28
N ALA A 645 -19.36 -27.38 -10.16
CA ALA A 645 -18.09 -28.08 -10.11
C ALA A 645 -18.04 -29.23 -11.15
N LEU A 646 -16.92 -29.32 -11.89
CA LEU A 646 -16.68 -30.33 -12.90
C LEU A 646 -15.84 -31.46 -12.31
N GLU A 647 -16.16 -32.70 -12.70
CA GLU A 647 -15.40 -33.91 -12.35
C GLU A 647 -14.24 -34.13 -13.33
N LEU A 648 -13.22 -33.29 -13.26
CA LEU A 648 -12.02 -33.38 -14.09
C LEU A 648 -10.91 -34.17 -13.38
N PRO A 649 -10.06 -34.92 -14.09
CA PRO A 649 -8.86 -35.51 -13.50
C PRO A 649 -7.96 -34.40 -12.93
N SER A 650 -7.47 -34.59 -11.72
CA SER A 650 -6.64 -33.57 -11.03
C SER A 650 -5.36 -33.22 -11.80
N GLU A 651 -4.80 -34.19 -12.56
CA GLU A 651 -3.64 -33.98 -13.43
C GLU A 651 -3.92 -33.08 -14.64
N ALA A 652 -5.17 -33.01 -15.07
CA ALA A 652 -5.58 -32.21 -16.22
C ALA A 652 -5.86 -30.74 -15.84
N VAL A 653 -6.02 -30.43 -14.56
CA VAL A 653 -6.39 -29.10 -14.06
C VAL A 653 -5.18 -28.40 -13.47
N ALA A 654 -4.77 -27.30 -14.08
CA ALA A 654 -3.72 -26.44 -13.55
C ALA A 654 -4.24 -25.57 -12.37
N SER A 655 -5.41 -24.95 -12.57
CA SER A 655 -6.03 -24.12 -11.52
C SER A 655 -7.54 -24.05 -11.69
N VAL A 656 -8.23 -23.78 -10.59
CA VAL A 656 -9.66 -23.47 -10.57
C VAL A 656 -9.81 -22.14 -9.82
N MET A 657 -10.59 -21.21 -10.37
CA MET A 657 -10.97 -19.98 -9.70
C MET A 657 -12.46 -20.00 -9.40
N THR A 658 -12.81 -19.72 -8.15
CA THR A 658 -14.19 -19.66 -7.65
C THR A 658 -14.45 -18.37 -6.88
N GLU A 659 -15.72 -18.06 -6.64
CA GLU A 659 -16.11 -16.98 -5.71
C GLU A 659 -15.47 -17.16 -4.32
N GLN A 660 -15.41 -18.41 -3.84
CA GLN A 660 -14.85 -18.71 -2.52
C GLN A 660 -13.35 -18.38 -2.45
N ASP A 661 -12.59 -18.60 -3.52
CA ASP A 661 -11.16 -18.26 -3.56
C ASP A 661 -10.95 -16.75 -3.46
N VAL A 662 -11.77 -15.97 -4.18
CA VAL A 662 -11.73 -14.50 -4.11
C VAL A 662 -12.06 -14.01 -2.70
N ARG A 663 -13.11 -14.56 -2.06
CA ARG A 663 -13.47 -14.20 -0.68
C ARG A 663 -12.37 -14.58 0.30
N THR A 664 -11.83 -15.79 0.19
CA THR A 664 -10.76 -16.27 1.09
C THR A 664 -9.52 -15.38 1.00
N ALA A 665 -9.11 -15.01 -0.21
CA ALA A 665 -7.99 -14.07 -0.40
C ALA A 665 -8.26 -12.69 0.20
N ALA A 666 -9.46 -12.15 0.01
CA ALA A 666 -9.86 -10.86 0.59
C ALA A 666 -9.90 -10.91 2.13
N ASP A 667 -10.40 -12.00 2.70
CA ASP A 667 -10.43 -12.22 4.16
C ASP A 667 -9.01 -12.31 4.72
N GLN A 668 -8.08 -12.97 4.02
CA GLN A 668 -6.67 -13.05 4.40
C GLN A 668 -5.99 -11.67 4.40
N VAL A 669 -6.20 -10.87 3.34
CA VAL A 669 -5.71 -9.48 3.25
C VAL A 669 -6.31 -8.63 4.39
N SER A 670 -7.62 -8.75 4.63
CA SER A 670 -8.32 -8.01 5.69
C SER A 670 -7.83 -8.41 7.08
N ALA A 671 -7.61 -9.69 7.34
CA ALA A 671 -7.08 -10.19 8.61
C ALA A 671 -5.67 -9.65 8.87
N SER A 672 -4.78 -9.74 7.90
CA SER A 672 -3.39 -9.27 7.98
C SER A 672 -3.33 -7.76 8.22
N ALA A 673 -4.08 -6.98 7.44
CA ALA A 673 -4.08 -5.52 7.51
C ALA A 673 -4.90 -4.95 8.69
N SER A 674 -5.86 -5.70 9.25
CA SER A 674 -6.85 -5.18 10.22
C SER A 674 -6.23 -4.50 11.44
N THR A 675 -5.15 -5.04 11.98
CA THR A 675 -4.49 -4.49 13.17
C THR A 675 -3.87 -3.12 12.88
N ILE A 676 -3.21 -2.96 11.73
CA ILE A 676 -2.63 -1.67 11.32
C ILE A 676 -3.69 -0.68 10.96
N MET A 677 -4.71 -1.09 10.23
CA MET A 677 -5.79 -0.20 9.85
C MET A 677 -6.53 0.32 11.08
N ARG A 678 -6.74 -0.52 12.11
CA ARG A 678 -7.25 -0.05 13.42
C ARG A 678 -6.30 0.95 14.07
N MET A 679 -4.99 0.71 14.06
CA MET A 679 -4.01 1.66 14.60
C MET A 679 -4.01 2.98 13.81
N ALA A 680 -4.06 2.92 12.49
CA ALA A 680 -4.14 4.09 11.60
C ALA A 680 -5.44 4.88 11.84
N ALA A 681 -6.58 4.23 11.99
CA ALA A 681 -7.87 4.86 12.31
C ALA A 681 -7.83 5.57 13.67
N VAL A 682 -7.29 4.91 14.70
CA VAL A 682 -7.11 5.54 16.03
C VAL A 682 -6.21 6.76 15.95
N LEU A 683 -5.09 6.67 15.22
CA LEU A 683 -4.19 7.80 14.98
C LEU A 683 -4.91 8.94 14.24
N ALA A 684 -5.67 8.63 13.20
CA ALA A 684 -6.42 9.62 12.43
C ALA A 684 -7.47 10.34 13.30
N ILE A 685 -8.22 9.60 14.14
CA ILE A 685 -9.16 10.18 15.11
C ILE A 685 -8.43 11.08 16.10
N LEU A 686 -7.30 10.65 16.64
CA LEU A 686 -6.48 11.45 17.56
C LEU A 686 -6.02 12.75 16.91
N VAL A 687 -5.50 12.68 15.69
CA VAL A 687 -5.09 13.84 14.90
C VAL A 687 -6.27 14.77 14.67
N PHE A 688 -7.43 14.24 14.27
CA PHE A 688 -8.65 15.02 14.05
C PHE A 688 -9.08 15.77 15.31
N VAL A 689 -9.15 15.10 16.46
CA VAL A 689 -9.50 15.72 17.75
C VAL A 689 -8.53 16.84 18.10
N ILE A 690 -7.22 16.61 17.95
CA ILE A 690 -6.18 17.62 18.24
C ILE A 690 -6.33 18.83 17.32
N VAL A 691 -6.51 18.61 16.02
CA VAL A 691 -6.67 19.69 15.02
C VAL A 691 -7.90 20.53 15.33
N VAL A 692 -9.05 19.89 15.51
CA VAL A 692 -10.31 20.57 15.81
C VAL A 692 -10.23 21.33 17.13
N HIS A 693 -9.62 20.74 18.17
CA HIS A 693 -9.39 21.41 19.46
C HIS A 693 -8.53 22.68 19.31
N LEU A 694 -7.39 22.57 18.63
CA LEU A 694 -6.44 23.68 18.48
C LEU A 694 -7.03 24.83 17.63
N LEU A 695 -7.72 24.48 16.55
CA LEU A 695 -8.34 25.47 15.67
C LEU A 695 -9.52 26.18 16.35
N THR A 696 -10.42 25.42 16.99
CA THR A 696 -11.55 25.97 17.75
C THR A 696 -11.07 26.88 18.87
N LYS A 697 -10.07 26.44 19.65
CA LYS A 697 -9.43 27.26 20.67
C LYS A 697 -8.90 28.57 20.10
N THR A 698 -8.20 28.51 18.97
CA THR A 698 -7.64 29.69 18.30
C THR A 698 -8.73 30.68 17.89
N VAL A 699 -9.89 30.21 17.39
CA VAL A 699 -11.02 31.09 17.04
C VAL A 699 -11.62 31.74 18.28
N ILE A 700 -11.77 30.99 19.39
CA ILE A 700 -12.31 31.51 20.66
C ILE A 700 -11.34 32.50 21.30
N ASP A 701 -10.05 32.18 21.37
CA ASP A 701 -9.01 33.08 21.96
C ASP A 701 -8.92 34.41 21.20
N ARG A 702 -9.06 34.40 19.86
CA ARG A 702 -9.15 35.63 19.06
C ARG A 702 -10.40 36.47 19.35
N GLY A 703 -11.48 35.83 19.78
CA GLY A 703 -12.73 36.45 20.17
C GLY A 703 -12.80 36.90 21.65
N ALA A 704 -11.79 36.57 22.49
CA ALA A 704 -11.85 36.69 23.94
C ALA A 704 -12.19 38.12 24.39
N ARG A 705 -11.64 39.16 23.74
CA ARG A 705 -11.95 40.57 24.03
C ARG A 705 -13.43 40.93 23.79
N THR A 706 -14.00 40.45 22.69
CA THR A 706 -15.42 40.67 22.35
C THR A 706 -16.32 39.89 23.32
N ILE A 707 -15.89 38.70 23.71
CA ILE A 707 -16.57 37.86 24.72
C ILE A 707 -16.59 38.59 26.06
N SER A 708 -15.47 39.12 26.51
CA SER A 708 -15.33 39.91 27.74
C SER A 708 -16.20 41.17 27.71
N LEU A 709 -16.20 41.94 26.61
CA LEU A 709 -17.07 43.10 26.39
C LEU A 709 -18.56 42.73 26.50
N LEU A 710 -19.02 41.65 25.90
CA LEU A 710 -20.41 41.21 26.01
C LEU A 710 -20.77 40.88 27.47
N LYS A 711 -19.86 40.22 28.21
CA LYS A 711 -20.08 39.92 29.64
C LYS A 711 -20.19 41.22 30.48
N VAL A 712 -19.34 42.23 30.22
CA VAL A 712 -19.41 43.53 30.86
C VAL A 712 -20.71 44.28 30.57
N LEU A 713 -21.25 44.10 29.34
CA LEU A 713 -22.55 44.63 28.91
C LEU A 713 -23.75 43.90 29.49
N GLY A 714 -23.54 42.89 30.37
CA GLY A 714 -24.58 42.18 31.08
C GLY A 714 -25.15 40.92 30.37
N TYR A 715 -24.55 40.49 29.26
CA TYR A 715 -24.93 39.23 28.64
C TYR A 715 -24.50 38.06 29.53
N ARG A 716 -25.41 37.07 29.66
CA ARG A 716 -25.13 35.83 30.43
C ARG A 716 -24.16 34.92 29.70
N ASP A 717 -23.41 34.11 30.47
CA ASP A 717 -22.42 33.17 29.94
C ASP A 717 -22.98 32.20 28.91
N ASP A 718 -24.24 31.77 29.08
CA ASP A 718 -24.95 30.90 28.13
C ASP A 718 -25.29 31.64 26.83
N GLU A 719 -25.63 32.91 26.88
CA GLU A 719 -25.91 33.74 25.68
C GLU A 719 -24.66 34.01 24.87
N VAL A 720 -23.55 34.37 25.54
CA VAL A 720 -22.25 34.59 24.90
C VAL A 720 -21.74 33.29 24.27
N SER A 721 -21.79 32.20 25.02
CA SER A 721 -21.41 30.85 24.54
C SER A 721 -22.26 30.43 23.34
N ALA A 722 -23.58 30.69 23.38
CA ALA A 722 -24.48 30.38 22.29
C ALA A 722 -24.18 31.13 21.00
N VAL A 723 -23.60 32.32 21.07
CA VAL A 723 -23.21 33.08 19.87
C VAL A 723 -21.91 32.53 19.28
N TYR A 724 -20.87 32.34 20.08
CA TYR A 724 -19.54 31.95 19.61
C TYR A 724 -19.47 30.46 19.27
N VAL A 725 -19.86 29.58 20.24
CA VAL A 725 -19.77 28.14 20.04
C VAL A 725 -20.71 27.66 18.92
N ARG A 726 -21.95 28.18 18.84
CA ARG A 726 -22.85 27.81 17.74
C ARG A 726 -22.36 28.31 16.37
N THR A 727 -21.64 29.45 16.32
CA THR A 727 -21.04 29.89 15.04
C THR A 727 -19.91 28.96 14.59
N VAL A 728 -19.07 28.52 15.54
CA VAL A 728 -18.05 27.50 15.29
C VAL A 728 -18.72 26.18 14.87
N THR A 729 -19.76 25.75 15.61
CA THR A 729 -20.52 24.53 15.27
C THR A 729 -21.05 24.55 13.84
N LEU A 730 -21.66 25.67 13.43
CA LEU A 730 -22.17 25.83 12.06
C LEU A 730 -21.07 25.74 11.01
N THR A 731 -19.89 26.32 11.32
CA THR A 731 -18.73 26.19 10.41
C THR A 731 -18.23 24.75 10.35
N VAL A 732 -18.14 24.07 11.49
CA VAL A 732 -17.76 22.65 11.55
C VAL A 732 -18.74 21.77 10.77
N MET A 733 -20.04 21.96 10.98
CA MET A 733 -21.07 21.23 10.27
C MET A 733 -21.00 21.47 8.74
N ALA A 734 -20.82 22.73 8.33
CA ALA A 734 -20.63 23.04 6.91
C ALA A 734 -19.34 22.41 6.36
N SER A 735 -18.26 22.36 7.15
CA SER A 735 -17.03 21.70 6.75
C SER A 735 -17.21 20.19 6.60
N LEU A 736 -17.88 19.53 7.56
CA LEU A 736 -18.14 18.09 7.52
C LEU A 736 -19.11 17.68 6.39
N LEU A 737 -19.99 18.56 5.94
CA LEU A 737 -20.84 18.29 4.77
C LEU A 737 -20.09 18.44 3.44
N VAL A 738 -19.09 19.32 3.39
CA VAL A 738 -18.32 19.59 2.16
C VAL A 738 -17.07 18.71 2.09
N SER A 739 -16.46 18.38 3.24
CA SER A 739 -15.18 17.62 3.27
C SER A 739 -15.26 16.27 2.54
N PRO A 740 -16.30 15.41 2.69
CA PRO A 740 -16.32 14.11 2.03
C PRO A 740 -16.19 14.21 0.51
N VAL A 741 -16.90 15.17 -0.11
CA VAL A 741 -16.87 15.36 -1.56
C VAL A 741 -15.46 15.75 -2.04
N LEU A 742 -14.78 16.64 -1.32
CA LEU A 742 -13.43 17.07 -1.65
C LEU A 742 -12.40 15.97 -1.39
N VAL A 743 -12.57 15.29 -0.27
CA VAL A 743 -11.65 14.23 0.19
C VAL A 743 -11.73 13.01 -0.70
N VAL A 744 -12.94 12.53 -1.02
CA VAL A 744 -13.15 11.38 -1.93
C VAL A 744 -12.50 11.64 -3.29
N ARG A 745 -12.72 12.82 -3.88
CA ARG A 745 -12.10 13.16 -5.17
C ARG A 745 -10.58 13.20 -5.11
N PHE A 746 -10.03 13.73 -4.01
CA PHE A 746 -8.58 13.80 -3.84
C PHE A 746 -7.96 12.42 -3.56
N LEU A 747 -8.61 11.58 -2.73
CA LEU A 747 -8.21 10.20 -2.50
C LEU A 747 -8.29 9.36 -3.77
N ALA A 748 -9.40 9.45 -4.51
CA ALA A 748 -9.55 8.73 -5.78
C ALA A 748 -8.46 9.12 -6.77
N TRP A 749 -8.13 10.42 -6.88
CA TRP A 749 -7.02 10.87 -7.70
C TRP A 749 -5.66 10.32 -7.22
N GLY A 750 -5.43 10.31 -5.90
CA GLY A 750 -4.19 9.78 -5.31
C GLY A 750 -4.05 8.27 -5.51
N ILE A 751 -5.10 7.51 -5.24
CA ILE A 751 -5.14 6.06 -5.43
C ILE A 751 -4.88 5.71 -6.89
N ALA A 752 -5.58 6.35 -7.85
CA ALA A 752 -5.35 6.12 -9.27
C ALA A 752 -3.90 6.38 -9.72
N ARG A 753 -3.19 7.32 -9.06
CA ARG A 753 -1.79 7.62 -9.36
C ARG A 753 -0.80 6.67 -8.70
N VAL A 754 -1.09 6.24 -7.48
CA VAL A 754 -0.21 5.35 -6.72
C VAL A 754 -0.34 3.92 -7.22
N PHE A 755 -1.58 3.47 -7.45
CA PHE A 755 -1.85 2.09 -7.86
C PHE A 755 -1.82 1.86 -9.38
N ILE A 756 -1.38 2.84 -10.17
CA ILE A 756 -1.25 2.64 -11.63
C ILE A 756 -0.26 1.51 -11.96
N GLY A 757 0.78 1.31 -11.15
CA GLY A 757 1.79 0.27 -11.33
C GLY A 757 1.30 -1.15 -11.05
N TYR A 758 0.17 -1.35 -10.38
CA TYR A 758 -0.39 -2.69 -10.15
C TYR A 758 -1.13 -3.20 -11.39
N ASP A 759 -1.18 -4.53 -11.60
CA ASP A 759 -1.94 -5.14 -12.69
C ASP A 759 -3.44 -5.19 -12.43
N VAL A 760 -3.85 -4.96 -11.19
CA VAL A 760 -5.26 -4.82 -10.79
C VAL A 760 -5.69 -3.36 -10.72
N ASN A 761 -6.97 -3.08 -10.92
CA ASN A 761 -7.50 -1.73 -10.83
C ASN A 761 -8.27 -1.50 -9.52
N PHE A 762 -7.64 -0.77 -8.59
CA PHE A 762 -8.30 -0.36 -7.34
C PHE A 762 -9.06 0.95 -7.54
N VAL A 763 -10.38 0.88 -7.48
CA VAL A 763 -11.24 2.06 -7.53
C VAL A 763 -11.75 2.40 -6.13
N LEU A 764 -11.60 3.66 -5.74
CA LEU A 764 -12.16 4.15 -4.50
C LEU A 764 -13.70 4.25 -4.63
N ALA A 765 -14.39 3.16 -4.38
CA ALA A 765 -15.81 3.18 -4.13
C ALA A 765 -16.06 3.54 -2.66
N VAL A 766 -16.67 4.69 -2.40
CA VAL A 766 -16.99 5.14 -1.05
C VAL A 766 -18.49 4.96 -0.82
N PRO A 767 -18.89 3.89 -0.11
CA PRO A 767 -20.30 3.68 0.19
C PRO A 767 -20.84 4.81 1.07
N PRO A 768 -22.11 5.23 0.88
CA PRO A 768 -22.73 6.28 1.69
C PRO A 768 -22.69 6.04 3.19
N VAL A 769 -22.68 4.78 3.61
CA VAL A 769 -22.58 4.38 5.02
C VAL A 769 -21.24 4.83 5.60
N MET A 770 -20.14 4.65 4.89
CA MET A 770 -18.80 5.07 5.32
C MET A 770 -18.70 6.58 5.49
N VAL A 771 -19.29 7.36 4.57
CA VAL A 771 -19.38 8.83 4.70
C VAL A 771 -20.20 9.20 5.95
N ALA A 772 -21.26 8.48 6.24
CA ALA A 772 -22.07 8.70 7.44
C ALA A 772 -21.29 8.36 8.70
N GLU A 773 -20.50 7.29 8.71
CA GLU A 773 -19.60 6.91 9.82
C GLU A 773 -18.51 7.96 10.05
N GLU A 774 -17.83 8.42 9.01
CA GLU A 774 -16.86 9.52 9.11
C GLU A 774 -17.48 10.75 9.75
N ILE A 775 -18.64 11.19 9.25
CA ILE A 775 -19.37 12.34 9.79
C ILE A 775 -19.75 12.11 11.25
N ALA A 776 -20.22 10.91 11.61
CA ALA A 776 -20.62 10.57 12.98
C ALA A 776 -19.43 10.59 13.95
N ILE A 777 -18.28 10.00 13.57
CA ILE A 777 -17.05 10.01 14.35
C ILE A 777 -16.52 11.43 14.48
N ALA A 778 -16.46 12.18 13.39
CA ALA A 778 -15.99 13.56 13.37
C ALA A 778 -16.89 14.49 14.20
N LEU A 779 -18.21 14.29 14.14
CA LEU A 779 -19.18 15.03 14.95
C LEU A 779 -19.06 14.67 16.43
N GLY A 780 -18.91 13.40 16.77
CA GLY A 780 -18.67 12.94 18.15
C GLY A 780 -17.39 13.55 18.74
N ALA A 781 -16.30 13.51 17.98
CA ALA A 781 -15.04 14.16 18.33
C ALA A 781 -15.20 15.69 18.53
N TYR A 782 -15.93 16.34 17.62
CA TYR A 782 -16.22 17.76 17.76
C TYR A 782 -17.08 18.09 18.99
N LEU A 783 -18.11 17.29 19.28
CA LEU A 783 -18.98 17.51 20.47
C LEU A 783 -18.17 17.41 21.77
N LEU A 784 -17.24 16.44 21.85
CA LEU A 784 -16.29 16.33 22.96
C LEU A 784 -15.46 17.62 23.10
N VAL A 785 -14.88 18.08 22.01
CA VAL A 785 -14.09 19.33 21.96
C VAL A 785 -14.96 20.54 22.30
N ALA A 786 -16.18 20.62 21.79
CA ALA A 786 -17.12 21.72 22.07
C ALA A 786 -17.49 21.78 23.56
N ALA A 787 -17.70 20.64 24.22
CA ALA A 787 -17.95 20.58 25.67
C ALA A 787 -16.77 21.17 26.46
N LEU A 788 -15.54 20.83 26.09
CA LEU A 788 -14.34 21.41 26.71
C LEU A 788 -14.27 22.93 26.51
N HIS A 789 -14.63 23.41 25.33
CA HIS A 789 -14.59 24.84 25.00
C HIS A 789 -15.73 25.65 25.65
N LEU A 790 -16.89 25.05 25.89
CA LEU A 790 -17.96 25.68 26.69
C LEU A 790 -17.47 26.02 28.10
N LEU A 791 -16.73 25.10 28.72
CA LEU A 791 -16.09 25.33 30.02
C LEU A 791 -15.03 26.45 29.96
N HIS A 792 -14.27 26.49 28.87
CA HIS A 792 -13.24 27.50 28.64
C HIS A 792 -13.84 28.91 28.49
N VAL A 793 -14.89 29.10 27.68
CA VAL A 793 -15.59 30.38 27.47
C VAL A 793 -16.18 30.92 28.79
N ARG A 794 -16.73 30.03 29.65
CA ARG A 794 -17.22 30.41 30.97
C ARG A 794 -16.13 30.97 31.88
N ARG A 795 -14.88 30.51 31.75
CA ARG A 795 -13.72 30.90 32.54
C ARG A 795 -13.04 32.21 32.10
N ILE A 796 -13.42 32.81 30.96
CA ILE A 796 -12.87 34.08 30.48
C ILE A 796 -13.36 35.19 31.42
N PRO A 797 -12.44 35.92 32.12
CA PRO A 797 -12.83 36.94 33.10
C PRO A 797 -13.36 38.21 32.43
N PRO A 798 -14.39 38.88 33.01
CA PRO A 798 -14.91 40.14 32.50
C PRO A 798 -13.86 41.28 32.50
N GLY A 799 -12.88 41.23 33.40
CA GLY A 799 -11.83 42.24 33.53
C GLY A 799 -10.80 42.28 32.40
N GLU A 800 -10.76 41.28 31.50
CA GLU A 800 -9.79 41.25 30.40
C GLU A 800 -10.05 42.34 29.35
N ALA A 801 -11.31 42.81 29.25
CA ALA A 801 -11.68 43.96 28.41
C ALA A 801 -11.17 45.29 28.98
N LEU A 802 -11.02 45.41 30.31
CA LEU A 802 -10.63 46.62 31.02
C LEU A 802 -9.10 46.75 31.16
N ARG A 803 -8.38 45.65 31.15
CA ARG A 803 -6.89 45.61 31.28
C ARG A 803 -6.11 46.28 30.15
N VAL A 804 -6.75 46.69 29.07
CA VAL A 804 -6.10 47.29 27.89
C VAL A 804 -6.32 48.79 27.80
N GLN A 805 -6.95 49.41 28.82
CA GLN A 805 -7.10 50.89 28.91
C GLN A 805 -6.11 51.56 29.85
N GLU A 806 -5.27 50.80 30.54
CA GLU A 806 -4.07 51.27 31.23
C GLU A 806 -2.81 50.79 30.43
#